data_6b91baaa4eac0e0238feeddfcbc418ed
#
_entry.id   6b91baaa4eac0e0238feeddfcbc418ed
#
_cell.length_a   1.000
_cell.length_b   1.000
_cell.length_c   1.000
_cell.angle_alpha   90.00
_cell.angle_beta   90.00
_cell.angle_gamma   90.00
#
_symmetry.space_group_name_H-M   'P 1'
#
loop_
_entity.id
_entity.type
_entity.pdbx_description
1 polymer ?
#
loop_
_entity_poly.entity_id
_entity_poly.type
_entity_poly.pdbx_seq_one_letter_code
_entity_poly.pdbx_strand_id
1 'polypeptide(L)'
;MMFAASEVLAPLRGGWFLENAWLAPVVPTIGFALIVLIGKRLPKKGSEIGVLSMLVSLVMASGAAWQWIQRVGAANEEQFVAPVVRTWTWWQAGGMQFTIGQHIDGLTVVVLFVVAFISTLVQIYSLEYLRGDRRYTHFFAALTLFSAGMLAMVIAEDMILFLLGWEIMGLCSFMLIGHWWEDGANSRAALKAFFTVRTGDVGLLVGISMLFFAANDWTTTNLGLSGFSIRGISAWALSGEPNSTVILVAAFALFIAAIGKSGQFPLHTWLPDAMAGPTPVSSLLHSSTMVVAGVFLVARLYPVFFTGLDILGPSSNVIMVIAAITIVIAAALAFVQTDIKRVLAYSTVSQLGYMMLGLGAGAWLPAVFHIFTHAFFKACLFLCAGSISHSASHHSFDMKKDMGGLRKHMPITFASWTVSTLALCGVFPFSGFFSKDEIIDNVGANGYTFFMVVGLGGAFLTAAYMTRATYLTFFGQARGASAGEHDTHDSHDAHGSHDAHGSHDTHDTHDAHSSHDTKHDSPHESGILITAPIAILAVLAIFSGLFNATPFGESWEYMKKWVEPRAVVVAQPSAGGPGAALVLSVPSAESGYGDSPCGKETPVDGICYAPQVNHAKFKWSKALLSLAIVFAGIVISWLLSAALYGRRDPRLVGLTQRNGVARAGYRLLANKYYLDDLYERGVVRAVVGPMAQGAYWFNQKVLDGILHGIARVARVVALVVYRDIDQRVVDGAVNASGELAQSAGTTVQPIQSGRVGHYGALLFAAAAVVALVFVILNT
;
A
#
# COMPACT_ATOMS: atom_id res chain seq x y z
N MET A 1 -59.64 -4.00 5.99
CA MET A 1 -58.45 -3.49 5.30
C MET A 1 -57.41 -4.58 5.40
N MET A 2 -57.23 -5.31 4.34
CA MET A 2 -56.18 -6.34 4.22
C MET A 2 -54.83 -5.66 4.10
N PHE A 3 -53.97 -5.81 5.10
CA PHE A 3 -52.55 -5.49 4.93
C PHE A 3 -51.96 -6.51 3.97
N ALA A 4 -51.52 -6.03 2.81
CA ALA A 4 -50.71 -6.83 1.92
C ALA A 4 -49.45 -7.25 2.70
N ALA A 5 -49.21 -8.57 2.81
CA ALA A 5 -47.96 -9.11 3.29
C ALA A 5 -46.84 -8.57 2.37
N SER A 6 -45.90 -7.80 2.94
CA SER A 6 -44.69 -7.43 2.22
C SER A 6 -44.02 -8.69 1.75
N GLU A 7 -43.99 -8.93 0.44
CA GLU A 7 -43.16 -9.98 -0.15
C GLU A 7 -41.73 -9.76 0.32
N VAL A 8 -41.19 -10.67 1.14
CA VAL A 8 -39.79 -10.75 1.45
C VAL A 8 -39.08 -11.05 0.14
N LEU A 9 -38.58 -10.02 -0.51
CA LEU A 9 -37.82 -10.16 -1.75
C LEU A 9 -36.69 -11.14 -1.51
N ALA A 10 -36.66 -12.22 -2.31
CA ALA A 10 -35.61 -13.22 -2.23
C ALA A 10 -34.23 -12.56 -2.39
N PRO A 11 -33.24 -12.93 -1.57
CA PRO A 11 -31.91 -12.32 -1.66
C PRO A 11 -31.38 -12.52 -3.08
N LEU A 12 -30.90 -11.43 -3.69
CA LEU A 12 -30.29 -11.46 -5.00
C LEU A 12 -29.10 -12.43 -4.98
N ARG A 13 -29.16 -13.51 -5.79
CA ARG A 13 -28.07 -14.50 -5.83
C ARG A 13 -26.75 -13.86 -6.26
N GLY A 14 -25.66 -14.17 -5.56
CA GLY A 14 -24.31 -13.89 -6.00
C GLY A 14 -24.05 -14.65 -7.29
N GLY A 15 -23.48 -14.02 -8.33
CA GLY A 15 -23.04 -14.71 -9.51
C GLY A 15 -21.68 -15.38 -9.26
N TRP A 16 -21.34 -16.37 -10.11
CA TRP A 16 -20.11 -17.15 -9.95
C TRP A 16 -18.83 -16.30 -9.82
N PHE A 17 -18.71 -15.21 -10.59
CA PHE A 17 -17.54 -14.32 -10.52
C PHE A 17 -17.48 -13.54 -9.20
N LEU A 18 -18.64 -13.09 -8.66
CA LEU A 18 -18.69 -12.40 -7.36
C LEU A 18 -18.34 -13.36 -6.21
N GLU A 19 -18.87 -14.59 -6.25
CA GLU A 19 -18.60 -15.60 -5.23
C GLU A 19 -17.15 -16.10 -5.25
N ASN A 20 -16.50 -16.07 -6.41
CA ASN A 20 -15.14 -16.56 -6.61
C ASN A 20 -14.13 -15.42 -6.92
N ALA A 21 -14.43 -14.19 -6.55
CA ALA A 21 -13.53 -13.05 -6.78
C ALA A 21 -12.17 -13.20 -6.08
N TRP A 22 -12.07 -14.03 -5.04
CA TRP A 22 -10.83 -14.42 -4.37
C TRP A 22 -9.80 -15.06 -5.31
N LEU A 23 -10.22 -15.61 -6.45
CA LEU A 23 -9.29 -16.13 -7.47
C LEU A 23 -8.46 -15.00 -8.12
N ALA A 24 -8.97 -13.77 -8.16
CA ALA A 24 -8.26 -12.65 -8.78
C ALA A 24 -6.87 -12.40 -8.16
N PRO A 25 -6.65 -12.37 -6.84
CA PRO A 25 -5.31 -12.29 -6.24
C PRO A 25 -4.58 -13.63 -6.20
N VAL A 26 -5.27 -14.78 -6.12
CA VAL A 26 -4.63 -16.09 -5.98
C VAL A 26 -3.90 -16.50 -7.27
N VAL A 27 -4.50 -16.26 -8.44
CA VAL A 27 -3.87 -16.60 -9.71
C VAL A 27 -2.53 -15.92 -9.92
N PRO A 28 -2.37 -14.60 -9.76
CA PRO A 28 -1.06 -13.97 -9.88
C PRO A 28 -0.10 -14.33 -8.73
N THR A 29 -0.59 -14.72 -7.55
CA THR A 29 0.27 -15.27 -6.48
C THR A 29 0.90 -16.59 -6.92
N ILE A 30 0.12 -17.49 -7.51
CA ILE A 30 0.63 -18.74 -8.11
C ILE A 30 1.57 -18.39 -9.28
N GLY A 31 1.18 -17.43 -10.12
CA GLY A 31 2.02 -16.94 -11.22
C GLY A 31 3.39 -16.47 -10.76
N PHE A 32 3.45 -15.70 -9.70
CA PHE A 32 4.72 -15.30 -9.06
C PHE A 32 5.57 -16.50 -8.67
N ALA A 33 5.00 -17.47 -7.96
CA ALA A 33 5.73 -18.66 -7.53
C ALA A 33 6.29 -19.45 -8.74
N LEU A 34 5.50 -19.61 -9.79
CA LEU A 34 5.94 -20.26 -11.02
C LEU A 34 7.05 -19.47 -11.74
N ILE A 35 6.95 -18.13 -11.81
CA ILE A 35 8.01 -17.30 -12.40
C ILE A 35 9.32 -17.47 -11.62
N VAL A 36 9.28 -17.47 -10.30
CA VAL A 36 10.49 -17.66 -9.46
C VAL A 36 11.11 -19.04 -9.67
N LEU A 37 10.29 -20.10 -9.70
CA LEU A 37 10.77 -21.48 -9.78
C LEU A 37 11.26 -21.87 -11.18
N ILE A 38 10.54 -21.53 -12.21
CA ILE A 38 10.80 -22.01 -13.57
C ILE A 38 10.98 -20.91 -14.62
N GLY A 39 10.68 -19.64 -14.28
CA GLY A 39 10.64 -18.53 -15.24
C GLY A 39 11.91 -18.40 -16.10
N LYS A 40 13.10 -18.55 -15.51
CA LYS A 40 14.38 -18.47 -16.25
C LYS A 40 14.52 -19.55 -17.36
N ARG A 41 13.80 -20.65 -17.25
CA ARG A 41 13.83 -21.78 -18.22
C ARG A 41 12.83 -21.62 -19.35
N LEU A 42 11.90 -20.67 -19.23
CA LEU A 42 10.84 -20.43 -20.22
C LEU A 42 11.33 -19.56 -21.39
N PRO A 43 10.73 -19.68 -22.59
CA PRO A 43 11.17 -18.95 -23.78
C PRO A 43 11.17 -17.43 -23.63
N LYS A 44 10.19 -16.87 -22.92
CA LYS A 44 10.08 -15.43 -22.61
C LYS A 44 10.45 -15.11 -21.18
N LYS A 45 11.31 -15.94 -20.55
CA LYS A 45 11.89 -15.76 -19.23
C LYS A 45 10.85 -15.46 -18.13
N GLY A 46 9.65 -16.04 -18.21
CA GLY A 46 8.58 -15.95 -17.22
C GLY A 46 7.59 -14.82 -17.42
N SER A 47 7.81 -13.89 -18.35
CA SER A 47 6.84 -12.82 -18.64
C SER A 47 5.50 -13.34 -19.18
N GLU A 48 5.50 -14.46 -19.88
CA GLU A 48 4.30 -15.13 -20.35
C GLU A 48 3.37 -15.56 -19.21
N ILE A 49 3.94 -16.06 -18.09
CA ILE A 49 3.16 -16.41 -16.91
C ILE A 49 2.61 -15.14 -16.26
N GLY A 50 3.44 -14.11 -16.13
CA GLY A 50 3.03 -12.82 -15.56
C GLY A 50 1.83 -12.24 -16.30
N VAL A 51 1.95 -12.06 -17.62
CA VAL A 51 0.87 -11.52 -18.47
C VAL A 51 -0.36 -12.40 -18.42
N LEU A 52 -0.21 -13.73 -18.54
CA LEU A 52 -1.34 -14.65 -18.52
C LEU A 52 -2.09 -14.61 -17.18
N SER A 53 -1.37 -14.61 -16.06
CA SER A 53 -1.98 -14.56 -14.74
C SER A 53 -2.77 -13.25 -14.54
N MET A 54 -2.24 -12.11 -15.02
CA MET A 54 -2.96 -10.84 -14.95
C MET A 54 -4.14 -10.76 -15.91
N LEU A 55 -4.08 -11.39 -17.07
CA LEU A 55 -5.24 -11.52 -17.96
C LEU A 55 -6.36 -12.33 -17.32
N VAL A 56 -6.04 -13.43 -16.64
CA VAL A 56 -7.03 -14.20 -15.90
C VAL A 56 -7.65 -13.38 -14.78
N SER A 57 -6.83 -12.65 -14.01
CA SER A 57 -7.32 -11.73 -12.96
C SER A 57 -8.22 -10.63 -13.54
N LEU A 58 -7.89 -10.10 -14.72
CA LEU A 58 -8.73 -9.13 -15.43
C LEU A 58 -10.07 -9.71 -15.85
N VAL A 59 -10.10 -10.94 -16.34
CA VAL A 59 -11.36 -11.64 -16.66
C VAL A 59 -12.21 -11.83 -15.41
N MET A 60 -11.60 -12.24 -14.29
CA MET A 60 -12.30 -12.39 -13.01
C MET A 60 -12.86 -11.05 -12.51
N ALA A 61 -12.07 -10.01 -12.53
CA ALA A 61 -12.48 -8.67 -12.09
C ALA A 61 -13.58 -8.08 -13.01
N SER A 62 -13.45 -8.26 -14.32
CA SER A 62 -14.47 -7.80 -15.30
C SER A 62 -15.77 -8.56 -15.15
N GLY A 63 -15.71 -9.88 -14.94
CA GLY A 63 -16.88 -10.73 -14.69
C GLY A 63 -17.57 -10.35 -13.37
N ALA A 64 -16.82 -10.06 -12.31
CA ALA A 64 -17.35 -9.57 -11.04
C ALA A 64 -18.02 -8.20 -11.21
N ALA A 65 -17.39 -7.28 -11.96
CA ALA A 65 -17.95 -5.96 -12.26
C ALA A 65 -19.27 -6.09 -13.04
N TRP A 66 -19.30 -6.92 -14.06
CA TRP A 66 -20.50 -7.19 -14.85
C TRP A 66 -21.64 -7.73 -14.00
N GLN A 67 -21.38 -8.77 -13.18
CA GLN A 67 -22.40 -9.34 -12.30
C GLN A 67 -22.87 -8.38 -11.22
N TRP A 68 -21.98 -7.52 -10.69
CA TRP A 68 -22.35 -6.48 -9.74
C TRP A 68 -23.28 -5.45 -10.37
N ILE A 69 -22.95 -4.96 -11.57
CA ILE A 69 -23.80 -4.00 -12.32
C ILE A 69 -25.18 -4.59 -12.61
N GLN A 70 -25.24 -5.86 -13.02
CA GLN A 70 -26.51 -6.56 -13.22
C GLN A 70 -27.32 -6.67 -11.92
N ARG A 71 -26.64 -7.00 -10.80
CA ARG A 71 -27.25 -7.12 -9.48
C ARG A 71 -27.85 -5.79 -9.01
N VAL A 72 -27.11 -4.69 -9.16
CA VAL A 72 -27.58 -3.34 -8.86
C VAL A 72 -28.72 -2.92 -9.78
N GLY A 73 -28.64 -3.26 -11.07
CA GLY A 73 -29.68 -2.95 -12.04
C GLY A 73 -31.00 -3.77 -11.87
N ALA A 74 -30.90 -4.97 -11.28
CA ALA A 74 -32.06 -5.80 -10.96
C ALA A 74 -32.73 -5.40 -9.63
N ALA A 75 -32.03 -4.65 -8.77
CA ALA A 75 -32.58 -4.17 -7.51
C ALA A 75 -33.51 -3.00 -7.76
N ASN A 76 -34.69 -2.99 -7.10
CA ASN A 76 -35.58 -1.84 -7.08
C ASN A 76 -34.87 -0.66 -6.39
N GLU A 77 -35.35 0.58 -6.65
CA GLU A 77 -34.73 1.80 -6.10
C GLU A 77 -34.64 1.82 -4.57
N GLU A 78 -35.52 1.08 -3.90
CA GLU A 78 -35.59 0.95 -2.45
C GLU A 78 -34.90 -0.30 -1.91
N GLN A 79 -34.38 -1.19 -2.77
CA GLN A 79 -33.78 -2.45 -2.37
C GLN A 79 -32.26 -2.30 -2.10
N PHE A 80 -31.84 -2.67 -0.89
CA PHE A 80 -30.42 -2.77 -0.55
C PHE A 80 -29.72 -3.89 -1.33
N VAL A 81 -28.57 -3.58 -1.90
CA VAL A 81 -27.73 -4.56 -2.60
C VAL A 81 -26.62 -5.00 -1.64
N ALA A 82 -26.85 -6.11 -0.95
CA ALA A 82 -25.91 -6.65 0.01
C ALA A 82 -24.56 -7.02 -0.65
N PRO A 83 -23.43 -6.78 0.01
CA PRO A 83 -22.13 -7.24 -0.47
C PRO A 83 -22.09 -8.77 -0.52
N VAL A 84 -21.25 -9.32 -1.40
CA VAL A 84 -20.99 -10.76 -1.45
C VAL A 84 -19.76 -11.07 -0.60
N VAL A 85 -20.02 -11.70 0.55
CA VAL A 85 -19.00 -12.02 1.54
C VAL A 85 -18.79 -13.51 1.63
N ARG A 86 -17.52 -13.94 1.65
CA ARG A 86 -17.11 -15.32 1.96
C ARG A 86 -15.94 -15.27 2.91
N THR A 87 -16.04 -16.00 4.00
CA THR A 87 -15.00 -16.08 5.03
C THR A 87 -14.58 -17.51 5.25
N TRP A 88 -13.30 -17.72 5.51
CA TRP A 88 -12.70 -19.00 5.87
C TRP A 88 -11.95 -18.83 7.19
N THR A 89 -12.20 -19.70 8.14
CA THR A 89 -11.42 -19.73 9.39
C THR A 89 -10.04 -20.27 9.08
N TRP A 90 -9.03 -19.41 9.22
CA TRP A 90 -7.63 -19.80 9.02
C TRP A 90 -7.05 -20.41 10.29
N TRP A 91 -7.33 -19.79 11.43
CA TRP A 91 -6.79 -20.21 12.71
C TRP A 91 -7.71 -19.79 13.85
N GLN A 92 -7.74 -20.59 14.93
CA GLN A 92 -8.53 -20.31 16.12
C GLN A 92 -7.70 -20.59 17.36
N ALA A 93 -7.69 -19.65 18.32
CA ALA A 93 -7.03 -19.81 19.60
C ALA A 93 -7.83 -19.12 20.69
N GLY A 94 -8.09 -19.85 21.80
CA GLY A 94 -8.66 -19.27 23.00
C GLY A 94 -9.98 -18.53 22.83
N GLY A 95 -10.85 -18.97 21.92
CA GLY A 95 -12.13 -18.30 21.61
C GLY A 95 -12.04 -17.20 20.56
N MET A 96 -10.84 -16.76 20.16
CA MET A 96 -10.64 -15.84 19.04
C MET A 96 -10.54 -16.60 17.71
N GLN A 97 -11.29 -16.16 16.72
CA GLN A 97 -11.21 -16.69 15.36
C GLN A 97 -10.48 -15.70 14.44
N PHE A 98 -9.47 -16.20 13.75
CA PHE A 98 -8.78 -15.49 12.68
C PHE A 98 -9.35 -15.98 11.36
N THR A 99 -10.07 -15.10 10.68
CA THR A 99 -10.71 -15.40 9.41
C THR A 99 -9.93 -14.73 8.28
N ILE A 100 -9.92 -15.37 7.13
CA ILE A 100 -9.52 -14.77 5.85
C ILE A 100 -10.77 -14.78 4.98
N GLY A 101 -11.06 -13.64 4.35
CA GLY A 101 -12.30 -13.55 3.59
C GLY A 101 -12.26 -12.52 2.48
N GLN A 102 -13.24 -12.63 1.59
CA GLN A 102 -13.54 -11.62 0.58
C GLN A 102 -14.80 -10.83 0.96
N HIS A 103 -14.75 -9.54 0.69
CA HIS A 103 -15.86 -8.60 0.79
C HIS A 103 -16.01 -7.89 -0.56
N ILE A 104 -17.03 -8.24 -1.32
CA ILE A 104 -17.25 -7.74 -2.67
C ILE A 104 -18.48 -6.84 -2.69
N ASP A 105 -18.26 -5.55 -2.73
CA ASP A 105 -19.24 -4.47 -2.88
C ASP A 105 -18.86 -3.59 -4.07
N GLY A 106 -19.57 -2.51 -4.30
CA GLY A 106 -19.32 -1.59 -5.41
C GLY A 106 -17.95 -0.96 -5.38
N LEU A 107 -17.45 -0.55 -4.20
CA LEU A 107 -16.10 0.00 -4.06
C LEU A 107 -15.04 -1.03 -4.41
N THR A 108 -15.16 -2.26 -3.88
CA THR A 108 -14.26 -3.37 -4.20
C THR A 108 -14.24 -3.65 -5.69
N VAL A 109 -15.41 -3.78 -6.32
CA VAL A 109 -15.53 -4.13 -7.75
C VAL A 109 -14.85 -3.10 -8.65
N VAL A 110 -15.07 -1.80 -8.39
CA VAL A 110 -14.46 -0.71 -9.16
C VAL A 110 -12.93 -0.73 -9.04
N VAL A 111 -12.41 -0.82 -7.82
CA VAL A 111 -10.96 -0.79 -7.60
C VAL A 111 -10.31 -2.09 -8.09
N LEU A 112 -10.95 -3.24 -7.88
CA LEU A 112 -10.47 -4.55 -8.37
C LEU A 112 -10.31 -4.55 -9.91
N PHE A 113 -11.32 -4.03 -10.63
CA PHE A 113 -11.26 -3.89 -12.08
C PHE A 113 -10.11 -2.98 -12.51
N VAL A 114 -10.01 -1.79 -11.92
CA VAL A 114 -8.96 -0.81 -12.26
C VAL A 114 -7.56 -1.39 -12.05
N VAL A 115 -7.34 -2.04 -10.91
CA VAL A 115 -6.03 -2.63 -10.57
C VAL A 115 -5.67 -3.75 -11.56
N ALA A 116 -6.59 -4.68 -11.82
CA ALA A 116 -6.34 -5.79 -12.75
C ALA A 116 -6.10 -5.28 -14.18
N PHE A 117 -6.87 -4.28 -14.62
CA PHE A 117 -6.77 -3.69 -15.96
C PHE A 117 -5.43 -2.97 -16.16
N ILE A 118 -5.09 -2.04 -15.27
CA ILE A 118 -3.83 -1.28 -15.37
C ILE A 118 -2.63 -2.23 -15.24
N SER A 119 -2.64 -3.16 -14.28
CA SER A 119 -1.55 -4.13 -14.13
C SER A 119 -1.34 -4.98 -15.37
N THR A 120 -2.41 -5.39 -16.06
CA THR A 120 -2.32 -6.13 -17.32
C THR A 120 -1.65 -5.28 -18.41
N LEU A 121 -2.10 -4.04 -18.59
CA LEU A 121 -1.53 -3.14 -19.61
C LEU A 121 -0.06 -2.81 -19.32
N VAL A 122 0.28 -2.59 -18.05
CA VAL A 122 1.67 -2.32 -17.63
C VAL A 122 2.56 -3.55 -17.88
N GLN A 123 2.08 -4.77 -17.64
CA GLN A 123 2.84 -5.98 -17.96
C GLN A 123 3.06 -6.14 -19.46
N ILE A 124 2.05 -5.87 -20.29
CA ILE A 124 2.19 -5.90 -21.75
C ILE A 124 3.20 -4.86 -22.22
N TYR A 125 3.12 -3.63 -21.73
CA TYR A 125 4.09 -2.55 -22.00
C TYR A 125 5.52 -2.96 -21.62
N SER A 126 5.68 -3.64 -20.49
CA SER A 126 6.99 -4.06 -19.97
C SER A 126 7.69 -5.11 -20.83
N LEU A 127 6.95 -5.86 -21.67
CA LEU A 127 7.53 -6.86 -22.59
C LEU A 127 8.55 -6.23 -23.55
N GLU A 128 8.28 -5.01 -24.00
CA GLU A 128 9.15 -4.28 -24.92
C GLU A 128 10.09 -3.33 -24.16
N TYR A 129 9.57 -2.59 -23.19
CA TYR A 129 10.33 -1.58 -22.45
C TYR A 129 11.55 -2.16 -21.72
N LEU A 130 11.46 -3.37 -21.16
CA LEU A 130 12.56 -4.07 -20.45
C LEU A 130 13.22 -5.16 -21.30
N ARG A 131 12.99 -5.15 -22.62
CA ARG A 131 13.61 -6.14 -23.51
C ARG A 131 15.13 -6.07 -23.43
N GLY A 132 15.76 -7.18 -23.08
CA GLY A 132 17.22 -7.24 -22.90
C GLY A 132 17.72 -6.94 -21.49
N ASP A 133 16.84 -6.54 -20.56
CA ASP A 133 17.24 -6.31 -19.17
C ASP A 133 17.75 -7.59 -18.50
N ARG A 134 18.86 -7.46 -17.76
CA ARG A 134 19.53 -8.57 -17.06
C ARG A 134 18.64 -9.22 -16.00
N ARG A 135 17.72 -8.45 -15.39
CA ARG A 135 16.82 -8.88 -14.30
C ARG A 135 15.38 -9.04 -14.74
N TYR A 136 15.15 -9.28 -16.02
CA TYR A 136 13.83 -9.39 -16.62
C TYR A 136 12.89 -10.33 -15.87
N THR A 137 13.34 -11.56 -15.55
CA THR A 137 12.52 -12.53 -14.78
C THR A 137 12.20 -12.03 -13.37
N HIS A 138 13.18 -11.42 -12.68
CA HIS A 138 12.98 -10.85 -11.34
C HIS A 138 11.95 -9.72 -11.37
N PHE A 139 12.02 -8.87 -12.39
CA PHE A 139 11.07 -7.79 -12.58
C PHE A 139 9.63 -8.30 -12.71
N PHE A 140 9.39 -9.27 -13.62
CA PHE A 140 8.06 -9.82 -13.81
C PHE A 140 7.54 -10.57 -12.57
N ALA A 141 8.42 -11.28 -11.86
CA ALA A 141 8.05 -11.90 -10.59
C ALA A 141 7.57 -10.85 -9.56
N ALA A 142 8.39 -9.82 -9.30
CA ALA A 142 8.05 -8.78 -8.34
C ALA A 142 6.80 -7.99 -8.74
N LEU A 143 6.63 -7.69 -10.04
CA LEU A 143 5.48 -6.95 -10.56
C LEU A 143 4.18 -7.77 -10.42
N THR A 144 4.26 -9.09 -10.66
CA THR A 144 3.12 -10.00 -10.54
C THR A 144 2.70 -10.15 -9.08
N LEU A 145 3.65 -10.32 -8.14
CA LEU A 145 3.36 -10.39 -6.71
C LEU A 145 2.84 -9.06 -6.17
N PHE A 146 3.37 -7.94 -6.64
CA PHE A 146 2.87 -6.61 -6.29
C PHE A 146 1.38 -6.46 -6.63
N SER A 147 1.01 -6.87 -7.85
CA SER A 147 -0.38 -6.82 -8.31
C SER A 147 -1.28 -7.76 -7.50
N ALA A 148 -0.79 -8.96 -7.17
CA ALA A 148 -1.49 -9.91 -6.30
C ALA A 148 -1.76 -9.32 -4.91
N GLY A 149 -0.76 -8.66 -4.30
CA GLY A 149 -0.91 -8.00 -3.00
C GLY A 149 -1.97 -6.91 -3.01
N MET A 150 -2.00 -6.07 -4.07
CA MET A 150 -3.04 -5.04 -4.20
C MET A 150 -4.44 -5.65 -4.36
N LEU A 151 -4.59 -6.66 -5.22
CA LEU A 151 -5.87 -7.34 -5.42
C LEU A 151 -6.36 -8.02 -4.13
N ALA A 152 -5.45 -8.63 -3.35
CA ALA A 152 -5.78 -9.26 -2.05
C ALA A 152 -6.25 -8.21 -1.02
N MET A 153 -5.57 -7.07 -0.94
CA MET A 153 -5.96 -5.97 -0.05
C MET A 153 -7.35 -5.42 -0.41
N VAL A 154 -7.63 -5.24 -1.70
CA VAL A 154 -8.90 -4.66 -2.18
C VAL A 154 -10.10 -5.53 -1.85
N ILE A 155 -9.97 -6.87 -1.92
CA ILE A 155 -11.06 -7.80 -1.61
C ILE A 155 -11.16 -8.16 -0.13
N ALA A 156 -10.23 -7.72 0.72
CA ALA A 156 -10.16 -8.15 2.12
C ALA A 156 -11.45 -7.84 2.89
N GLU A 157 -11.98 -8.84 3.59
CA GLU A 157 -13.08 -8.72 4.53
C GLU A 157 -12.57 -8.38 5.94
N ASP A 158 -11.33 -8.71 6.22
CA ASP A 158 -10.70 -8.53 7.51
C ASP A 158 -9.39 -7.74 7.43
N MET A 159 -9.04 -7.11 8.56
CA MET A 159 -7.86 -6.26 8.64
C MET A 159 -6.53 -7.03 8.55
N ILE A 160 -6.55 -8.36 8.74
CA ILE A 160 -5.33 -9.20 8.65
C ILE A 160 -4.97 -9.42 7.20
N LEU A 161 -5.93 -9.84 6.36
CA LEU A 161 -5.72 -9.96 4.91
C LEU A 161 -5.42 -8.60 4.28
N PHE A 162 -6.09 -7.54 4.77
CA PHE A 162 -5.80 -6.17 4.36
C PHE A 162 -4.34 -5.80 4.63
N LEU A 163 -3.86 -6.04 5.86
CA LEU A 163 -2.48 -5.81 6.26
C LEU A 163 -1.50 -6.66 5.44
N LEU A 164 -1.80 -7.94 5.21
CA LEU A 164 -0.94 -8.82 4.41
C LEU A 164 -0.75 -8.27 2.99
N GLY A 165 -1.84 -7.89 2.32
CA GLY A 165 -1.76 -7.28 0.98
C GLY A 165 -1.01 -5.96 0.98
N TRP A 166 -1.21 -5.13 2.00
CA TRP A 166 -0.52 -3.85 2.21
C TRP A 166 0.99 -4.02 2.34
N GLU A 167 1.44 -5.02 3.10
CA GLU A 167 2.84 -5.32 3.34
C GLU A 167 3.54 -5.95 2.14
N ILE A 168 2.85 -6.86 1.42
CA ILE A 168 3.36 -7.44 0.16
C ILE A 168 3.62 -6.33 -0.86
N MET A 169 2.70 -5.37 -1.01
CA MET A 169 2.93 -4.22 -1.88
C MET A 169 4.14 -3.39 -1.45
N GLY A 170 4.30 -3.16 -0.14
CA GLY A 170 5.45 -2.44 0.41
C GLY A 170 6.77 -3.09 0.05
N LEU A 171 6.88 -4.41 0.25
CA LEU A 171 8.06 -5.19 -0.09
C LEU A 171 8.34 -5.18 -1.59
N CYS A 172 7.34 -5.46 -2.41
CA CYS A 172 7.51 -5.50 -3.86
C CYS A 172 7.87 -4.12 -4.42
N SER A 173 7.32 -3.03 -3.86
CA SER A 173 7.69 -1.68 -4.28
C SER A 173 9.16 -1.38 -4.03
N PHE A 174 9.71 -1.80 -2.88
CA PHE A 174 11.14 -1.70 -2.59
C PHE A 174 11.98 -2.43 -3.64
N MET A 175 11.61 -3.68 -3.99
CA MET A 175 12.30 -4.47 -5.01
C MET A 175 12.23 -3.84 -6.40
N LEU A 176 11.10 -3.24 -6.75
CA LEU A 176 10.84 -2.64 -8.06
C LEU A 176 11.47 -1.25 -8.21
N ILE A 177 11.45 -0.41 -7.17
CA ILE A 177 12.15 0.89 -7.16
C ILE A 177 13.66 0.67 -7.23
N GLY A 178 14.18 -0.30 -6.46
CA GLY A 178 15.57 -0.69 -6.48
C GLY A 178 15.94 -1.68 -7.58
N HIS A 179 15.24 -1.74 -8.71
CA HIS A 179 15.48 -2.73 -9.77
C HIS A 179 16.93 -2.75 -10.26
N TRP A 180 17.53 -1.58 -10.42
CA TRP A 180 18.94 -1.41 -10.77
C TRP A 180 19.77 -1.06 -9.53
N TRP A 181 19.86 -1.99 -8.59
CA TRP A 181 20.47 -1.77 -7.26
C TRP A 181 22.00 -1.59 -7.27
N GLU A 182 22.69 -1.89 -8.39
CA GLU A 182 24.12 -1.60 -8.54
C GLU A 182 24.41 -0.10 -8.51
N ASP A 183 23.46 0.72 -8.97
CA ASP A 183 23.53 2.15 -8.77
C ASP A 183 23.17 2.50 -7.32
N GLY A 184 24.14 3.05 -6.59
CA GLY A 184 23.95 3.46 -5.20
C GLY A 184 22.88 4.53 -5.02
N ALA A 185 22.58 5.35 -6.04
CA ALA A 185 21.49 6.32 -5.99
C ALA A 185 20.13 5.62 -5.99
N ASN A 186 19.94 4.60 -6.83
CA ASN A 186 18.72 3.82 -6.91
C ASN A 186 18.48 3.01 -5.62
N SER A 187 19.53 2.41 -5.06
CA SER A 187 19.46 1.71 -3.78
C SER A 187 19.06 2.64 -2.63
N ARG A 188 19.63 3.84 -2.55
CA ARG A 188 19.25 4.85 -1.54
C ARG A 188 17.79 5.29 -1.72
N ALA A 189 17.34 5.50 -2.96
CA ALA A 189 15.96 5.87 -3.25
C ALA A 189 14.97 4.77 -2.81
N ALA A 190 15.28 3.50 -3.08
CA ALA A 190 14.47 2.36 -2.64
C ALA A 190 14.40 2.26 -1.11
N LEU A 191 15.54 2.39 -0.43
CA LEU A 191 15.59 2.39 1.04
C LEU A 191 14.81 3.56 1.63
N LYS A 192 14.96 4.79 1.08
CA LYS A 192 14.18 5.95 1.52
C LYS A 192 12.68 5.71 1.37
N ALA A 193 12.24 5.21 0.22
CA ALA A 193 10.84 4.89 -0.03
C ALA A 193 10.32 3.85 0.97
N PHE A 194 11.06 2.76 1.16
CA PHE A 194 10.66 1.68 2.06
C PHE A 194 10.54 2.16 3.52
N PHE A 195 11.56 2.80 4.07
CA PHE A 195 11.55 3.22 5.47
C PHE A 195 10.56 4.34 5.75
N THR A 196 10.38 5.29 4.81
CA THR A 196 9.38 6.36 4.98
C THR A 196 7.96 5.79 5.02
N VAL A 197 7.64 4.86 4.10
CA VAL A 197 6.34 4.18 4.10
C VAL A 197 6.16 3.33 5.34
N ARG A 198 7.21 2.59 5.74
CA ARG A 198 7.18 1.73 6.94
C ARG A 198 6.92 2.51 8.23
N THR A 199 7.37 3.75 8.32
CA THR A 199 7.02 4.65 9.45
C THR A 199 5.49 4.84 9.55
N GLY A 200 4.81 4.96 8.39
CA GLY A 200 3.35 4.98 8.34
C GLY A 200 2.71 3.65 8.75
N ASP A 201 3.30 2.52 8.33
CA ASP A 201 2.78 1.17 8.59
C ASP A 201 2.74 0.82 10.09
N VAL A 202 3.62 1.43 10.91
CA VAL A 202 3.51 1.35 12.37
C VAL A 202 2.16 1.91 12.85
N GLY A 203 1.70 3.01 12.26
CA GLY A 203 0.36 3.55 12.53
C GLY A 203 -0.76 2.59 12.15
N LEU A 204 -0.62 1.84 11.04
CA LEU A 204 -1.59 0.81 10.64
C LEU A 204 -1.68 -0.29 11.71
N LEU A 205 -0.55 -0.82 12.15
CA LEU A 205 -0.50 -1.88 13.18
C LEU A 205 -1.12 -1.42 14.50
N VAL A 206 -0.79 -0.21 14.95
CA VAL A 206 -1.37 0.38 16.17
C VAL A 206 -2.87 0.56 16.00
N GLY A 207 -3.34 1.13 14.89
CA GLY A 207 -4.75 1.36 14.61
C GLY A 207 -5.56 0.07 14.56
N ILE A 208 -5.06 -0.96 13.85
CA ILE A 208 -5.70 -2.29 13.78
C ILE A 208 -5.79 -2.91 15.18
N SER A 209 -4.70 -2.87 15.96
CA SER A 209 -4.69 -3.45 17.32
C SER A 209 -5.69 -2.73 18.21
N MET A 210 -5.74 -1.40 18.19
CA MET A 210 -6.68 -0.62 18.99
C MET A 210 -8.13 -0.93 18.60
N LEU A 211 -8.44 -0.99 17.31
CA LEU A 211 -9.78 -1.32 16.84
C LEU A 211 -10.17 -2.74 17.23
N PHE A 212 -9.26 -3.71 17.14
CA PHE A 212 -9.51 -5.07 17.56
C PHE A 212 -9.92 -5.13 19.03
N PHE A 213 -9.10 -4.60 19.93
CA PHE A 213 -9.39 -4.66 21.38
C PHE A 213 -10.62 -3.84 21.78
N ALA A 214 -10.92 -2.75 21.04
CA ALA A 214 -12.08 -1.91 21.37
C ALA A 214 -13.39 -2.47 20.81
N ALA A 215 -13.37 -3.09 19.63
CA ALA A 215 -14.58 -3.52 18.93
C ALA A 215 -14.92 -5.00 19.14
N ASN A 216 -13.94 -5.87 19.53
CA ASN A 216 -14.11 -7.32 19.51
C ASN A 216 -15.30 -7.82 20.32
N ASP A 217 -15.45 -7.35 21.55
CA ASP A 217 -16.54 -7.82 22.42
C ASP A 217 -17.90 -7.42 21.87
N TRP A 218 -18.01 -6.19 21.34
CA TRP A 218 -19.24 -5.72 20.75
C TRP A 218 -19.57 -6.47 19.44
N THR A 219 -18.59 -6.65 18.55
CA THR A 219 -18.78 -7.30 17.25
C THR A 219 -19.09 -8.79 17.40
N THR A 220 -18.45 -9.48 18.34
CA THR A 220 -18.73 -10.90 18.61
C THR A 220 -20.10 -11.09 19.26
N THR A 221 -20.49 -10.22 20.20
CA THR A 221 -21.78 -10.34 20.91
C THR A 221 -22.96 -9.95 20.02
N ASN A 222 -22.86 -8.87 19.24
CA ASN A 222 -23.98 -8.33 18.48
C ASN A 222 -24.07 -8.90 17.06
N LEU A 223 -22.95 -9.22 16.42
CA LEU A 223 -22.88 -9.62 15.01
C LEU A 223 -22.32 -11.02 14.78
N GLY A 224 -21.73 -11.67 15.79
CA GLY A 224 -21.02 -12.94 15.62
C GLY A 224 -19.77 -12.80 14.74
N LEU A 225 -19.22 -11.60 14.60
CA LEU A 225 -18.06 -11.30 13.76
C LEU A 225 -16.80 -11.07 14.62
N SER A 226 -15.64 -11.44 14.09
CA SER A 226 -14.35 -11.14 14.72
C SER A 226 -14.13 -9.63 14.81
N GLY A 227 -13.42 -9.16 15.83
CA GLY A 227 -12.97 -7.78 15.96
C GLY A 227 -12.00 -7.32 14.84
N PHE A 228 -11.53 -8.22 13.97
CA PHE A 228 -10.79 -7.88 12.77
C PHE A 228 -11.68 -7.66 11.54
N SER A 229 -12.95 -8.06 11.58
CA SER A 229 -13.87 -7.90 10.44
C SER A 229 -14.10 -6.42 10.15
N ILE A 230 -13.85 -6.02 8.89
CA ILE A 230 -14.08 -4.64 8.42
C ILE A 230 -15.55 -4.25 8.58
N ARG A 231 -16.47 -5.19 8.35
CA ARG A 231 -17.91 -4.99 8.55
C ARG A 231 -18.22 -4.76 10.02
N GLY A 232 -17.69 -5.63 10.89
CA GLY A 232 -17.86 -5.52 12.33
C GLY A 232 -17.36 -4.19 12.88
N ILE A 233 -16.12 -3.80 12.50
CA ILE A 233 -15.51 -2.53 12.91
C ILE A 233 -16.34 -1.33 12.42
N SER A 234 -16.82 -1.38 11.16
CA SER A 234 -17.63 -0.29 10.58
C SER A 234 -18.97 -0.13 11.30
N ALA A 235 -19.65 -1.24 11.60
CA ALA A 235 -20.90 -1.23 12.35
C ALA A 235 -20.69 -0.73 13.79
N TRP A 236 -19.65 -1.19 14.47
CA TRP A 236 -19.28 -0.73 15.80
C TRP A 236 -18.99 0.78 15.80
N ALA A 237 -18.25 1.30 14.83
CA ALA A 237 -17.92 2.71 14.75
C ALA A 237 -19.15 3.63 14.66
N LEU A 238 -20.26 3.14 14.06
CA LEU A 238 -21.51 3.89 13.90
C LEU A 238 -22.57 3.58 14.97
N SER A 239 -22.31 2.62 15.89
CA SER A 239 -23.29 2.21 16.89
C SER A 239 -23.53 3.22 18.02
N GLY A 240 -22.69 4.24 18.14
CA GLY A 240 -22.72 5.17 19.27
C GLY A 240 -22.02 4.65 20.53
N GLU A 241 -21.60 3.39 20.56
CA GLU A 241 -20.89 2.75 21.69
C GLU A 241 -19.40 3.09 21.79
N PRO A 242 -18.68 3.43 20.68
CA PRO A 242 -17.25 3.68 20.75
C PRO A 242 -16.87 4.80 21.73
N ASN A 243 -15.88 4.54 22.57
CA ASN A 243 -15.25 5.61 23.33
C ASN A 243 -14.60 6.63 22.38
N SER A 244 -15.00 7.89 22.50
CA SER A 244 -14.57 8.97 21.58
C SER A 244 -13.04 9.13 21.50
N THR A 245 -12.32 8.95 22.62
CA THR A 245 -10.85 9.02 22.64
C THR A 245 -10.22 7.82 21.93
N VAL A 246 -10.75 6.62 22.14
CA VAL A 246 -10.20 5.40 21.51
C VAL A 246 -10.37 5.42 20.01
N ILE A 247 -11.57 5.75 19.51
CA ILE A 247 -11.83 5.81 18.07
C ILE A 247 -11.05 6.96 17.41
N LEU A 248 -10.89 8.11 18.09
CA LEU A 248 -10.05 9.21 17.61
C LEU A 248 -8.59 8.78 17.43
N VAL A 249 -8.00 8.14 18.46
CA VAL A 249 -6.57 7.73 18.39
C VAL A 249 -6.40 6.62 17.36
N ALA A 250 -7.32 5.66 17.25
CA ALA A 250 -7.28 4.62 16.26
C ALA A 250 -7.41 5.18 14.83
N ALA A 251 -8.36 6.08 14.57
CA ALA A 251 -8.51 6.76 13.29
C ALA A 251 -7.27 7.58 12.92
N PHE A 252 -6.69 8.29 13.88
CA PHE A 252 -5.46 9.06 13.65
C PHE A 252 -4.27 8.14 13.35
N ALA A 253 -4.12 7.02 14.05
CA ALA A 253 -3.08 6.02 13.78
C ALA A 253 -3.21 5.43 12.36
N LEU A 254 -4.42 5.04 11.95
CA LEU A 254 -4.70 4.59 10.59
C LEU A 254 -4.43 5.68 9.54
N PHE A 255 -4.72 6.94 9.87
CA PHE A 255 -4.45 8.05 8.97
C PHE A 255 -2.94 8.28 8.76
N ILE A 256 -2.09 8.04 9.78
CA ILE A 256 -0.62 8.06 9.61
C ILE A 256 -0.18 7.04 8.55
N ALA A 257 -0.79 5.85 8.52
CA ALA A 257 -0.53 4.86 7.48
C ALA A 257 -0.95 5.36 6.09
N ALA A 258 -2.12 5.98 6.00
CA ALA A 258 -2.59 6.60 4.77
C ALA A 258 -1.67 7.73 4.30
N ILE A 259 -1.15 8.56 5.20
CA ILE A 259 -0.15 9.61 4.93
C ILE A 259 1.11 8.97 4.32
N GLY A 260 1.62 7.89 4.90
CA GLY A 260 2.82 7.19 4.44
C GLY A 260 2.68 6.63 3.03
N LYS A 261 1.66 5.79 2.79
CA LYS A 261 1.44 5.14 1.48
C LYS A 261 1.04 6.14 0.39
N SER A 262 0.12 7.08 0.71
CA SER A 262 -0.37 8.06 -0.28
C SER A 262 0.51 9.29 -0.40
N GLY A 263 1.69 9.30 0.19
CA GLY A 263 2.64 10.39 0.08
C GLY A 263 2.07 11.75 0.45
N GLN A 264 1.28 11.81 1.52
CA GLN A 264 0.76 13.08 2.03
C GLN A 264 1.83 13.79 2.88
N PHE A 265 1.68 15.10 3.05
CA PHE A 265 2.53 15.82 3.97
C PHE A 265 2.38 15.24 5.40
N PRO A 266 3.48 15.04 6.15
CA PRO A 266 4.87 15.34 5.81
C PRO A 266 5.63 14.19 5.11
N LEU A 267 5.07 12.97 4.98
CA LEU A 267 5.77 11.78 4.48
C LEU A 267 5.79 11.64 2.93
N HIS A 268 5.69 12.72 2.17
CA HIS A 268 5.62 12.70 0.70
C HIS A 268 6.97 12.60 -0.01
N THR A 269 8.08 12.81 0.69
CA THR A 269 9.41 13.04 0.07
C THR A 269 9.99 11.83 -0.63
N TRP A 270 9.51 10.62 -0.30
CA TRP A 270 9.95 9.37 -0.93
C TRP A 270 9.43 9.21 -2.37
N LEU A 271 8.23 9.75 -2.66
CA LEU A 271 7.50 9.46 -3.90
C LEU A 271 8.23 10.00 -5.15
N PRO A 272 8.78 11.22 -5.18
CA PRO A 272 9.58 11.69 -6.31
C PRO A 272 10.91 10.95 -6.47
N ASP A 273 11.50 10.45 -5.41
CA ASP A 273 12.76 9.69 -5.46
C ASP A 273 12.50 8.24 -5.91
N ALA A 274 11.29 7.71 -5.70
CA ALA A 274 10.84 6.41 -6.25
C ALA A 274 10.86 6.36 -7.80
N MET A 275 11.02 7.51 -8.48
CA MET A 275 11.22 7.58 -9.93
C MET A 275 12.54 6.97 -10.42
N ALA A 276 13.43 6.54 -9.53
CA ALA A 276 14.61 5.75 -9.82
C ALA A 276 14.31 4.40 -10.48
N GLY A 277 13.15 3.81 -10.18
CA GLY A 277 12.70 2.56 -10.79
C GLY A 277 12.31 2.68 -12.26
N PRO A 278 12.18 1.53 -12.98
CA PRO A 278 11.70 1.51 -14.37
C PRO A 278 10.34 2.19 -14.55
N THR A 279 10.10 2.83 -15.68
CA THR A 279 8.87 3.61 -15.90
C THR A 279 7.56 2.79 -15.78
N PRO A 280 7.47 1.52 -16.24
CA PRO A 280 6.29 0.69 -15.97
C PRO A 280 5.95 0.58 -14.48
N VAL A 281 6.97 0.48 -13.61
CA VAL A 281 6.81 0.50 -12.16
C VAL A 281 6.22 1.82 -11.70
N SER A 282 6.80 2.95 -12.14
CA SER A 282 6.29 4.27 -11.81
C SER A 282 4.83 4.43 -12.25
N SER A 283 4.46 3.92 -13.43
CA SER A 283 3.08 3.94 -13.91
C SER A 283 2.15 3.17 -12.98
N LEU A 284 2.49 1.93 -12.63
CA LEU A 284 1.64 1.08 -11.79
C LEU A 284 1.52 1.62 -10.35
N LEU A 285 2.66 1.94 -9.71
CA LEU A 285 2.70 2.38 -8.32
C LEU A 285 1.93 3.69 -8.09
N HIS A 286 2.03 4.63 -9.05
CA HIS A 286 1.57 6.01 -8.86
C HIS A 286 0.25 6.34 -9.57
N SER A 287 -0.39 5.36 -10.25
CA SER A 287 -1.70 5.59 -10.88
C SER A 287 -2.85 4.94 -10.12
N SER A 288 -2.77 3.65 -9.81
CA SER A 288 -3.93 2.85 -9.40
C SER A 288 -3.69 1.90 -8.23
N THR A 289 -2.44 1.82 -7.69
CA THR A 289 -2.11 0.79 -6.73
C THR A 289 -1.55 1.35 -5.42
N MET A 290 -0.23 1.30 -5.21
CA MET A 290 0.38 1.58 -3.91
C MET A 290 -0.05 2.90 -3.28
N VAL A 291 0.01 3.99 -4.04
CA VAL A 291 -0.30 5.32 -3.50
C VAL A 291 -1.80 5.55 -3.30
N VAL A 292 -2.64 4.78 -4.00
CA VAL A 292 -4.10 4.79 -3.83
C VAL A 292 -4.52 3.95 -2.62
N ALA A 293 -3.68 3.01 -2.17
CA ALA A 293 -3.98 2.15 -1.03
C ALA A 293 -4.32 2.93 0.25
N GLY A 294 -3.63 4.05 0.52
CA GLY A 294 -3.97 4.90 1.67
C GLY A 294 -5.32 5.61 1.51
N VAL A 295 -5.66 6.06 0.31
CA VAL A 295 -6.99 6.62 0.02
C VAL A 295 -8.06 5.55 0.16
N PHE A 296 -7.79 4.33 -0.35
CA PHE A 296 -8.68 3.18 -0.23
C PHE A 296 -8.89 2.76 1.24
N LEU A 297 -7.84 2.79 2.08
CA LEU A 297 -7.96 2.54 3.52
C LEU A 297 -8.96 3.50 4.17
N VAL A 298 -8.83 4.81 3.88
CA VAL A 298 -9.76 5.83 4.43
C VAL A 298 -11.17 5.64 3.87
N ALA A 299 -11.31 5.34 2.58
CA ALA A 299 -12.60 5.10 1.95
C ALA A 299 -13.27 3.81 2.45
N ARG A 300 -12.50 2.73 2.71
CA ARG A 300 -13.00 1.43 3.17
C ARG A 300 -13.41 1.43 4.64
N LEU A 301 -12.63 2.06 5.49
CA LEU A 301 -12.92 2.24 6.91
C LEU A 301 -13.55 3.61 7.20
N TYR A 302 -14.28 4.15 6.24
CA TYR A 302 -14.83 5.50 6.35
C TYR A 302 -15.66 5.75 7.62
N PRO A 303 -16.48 4.80 8.12
CA PRO A 303 -17.17 4.95 9.39
C PRO A 303 -16.26 5.26 10.59
N VAL A 304 -15.08 4.61 10.65
CA VAL A 304 -14.09 4.86 11.72
C VAL A 304 -13.54 6.29 11.63
N PHE A 305 -13.22 6.74 10.42
CA PHE A 305 -12.72 8.10 10.20
C PHE A 305 -13.81 9.15 10.38
N PHE A 306 -15.02 8.84 9.95
CA PHE A 306 -16.19 9.72 10.07
C PHE A 306 -16.49 10.05 11.54
N THR A 307 -16.59 9.03 12.37
CA THR A 307 -16.84 9.17 13.80
C THR A 307 -15.61 9.66 14.56
N GLY A 308 -14.42 9.07 14.26
CA GLY A 308 -13.20 9.34 15.03
C GLY A 308 -12.59 10.72 14.78
N LEU A 309 -12.74 11.26 13.56
CA LEU A 309 -12.17 12.56 13.18
C LEU A 309 -13.25 13.64 12.95
N ASP A 310 -14.47 13.39 13.36
CA ASP A 310 -15.61 14.32 13.28
C ASP A 310 -15.77 14.92 11.86
N ILE A 311 -15.84 14.04 10.85
CA ILE A 311 -16.04 14.47 9.46
C ILE A 311 -17.45 15.07 9.36
N LEU A 312 -17.59 16.22 8.70
CA LEU A 312 -18.76 17.09 8.66
C LEU A 312 -19.06 17.81 9.98
N GLY A 313 -18.19 17.72 10.97
CA GLY A 313 -18.27 18.53 12.16
C GLY A 313 -18.10 20.04 11.88
N PRO A 314 -18.34 20.89 12.90
CA PRO A 314 -18.31 22.36 12.75
C PRO A 314 -16.91 22.92 12.47
N SER A 315 -15.87 22.14 12.72
CA SER A 315 -14.48 22.54 12.52
C SER A 315 -13.79 21.68 11.45
N SER A 316 -12.67 22.19 10.90
CA SER A 316 -11.83 21.43 9.97
C SER A 316 -11.14 20.27 10.69
N ASN A 317 -11.19 19.08 10.09
CA ASN A 317 -10.48 17.92 10.61
C ASN A 317 -9.06 17.78 10.03
N VAL A 318 -8.26 16.90 10.64
CA VAL A 318 -6.84 16.70 10.30
C VAL A 318 -6.64 16.22 8.85
N ILE A 319 -7.58 15.42 8.29
CA ILE A 319 -7.50 14.93 6.91
C ILE A 319 -7.52 16.11 5.93
N MET A 320 -8.50 17.04 6.09
CA MET A 320 -8.59 18.22 5.23
C MET A 320 -7.37 19.12 5.32
N VAL A 321 -6.85 19.35 6.52
CA VAL A 321 -5.68 20.21 6.72
C VAL A 321 -4.44 19.64 6.04
N ILE A 322 -4.14 18.36 6.27
CA ILE A 322 -3.01 17.67 5.65
C ILE A 322 -3.17 17.62 4.13
N ALA A 323 -4.37 17.33 3.64
CA ALA A 323 -4.67 17.30 2.21
C ALA A 323 -4.46 18.67 1.54
N ALA A 324 -4.93 19.75 2.15
CA ALA A 324 -4.76 21.11 1.64
C ALA A 324 -3.27 21.50 1.55
N ILE A 325 -2.50 21.23 2.61
CA ILE A 325 -1.05 21.45 2.63
C ILE A 325 -0.38 20.63 1.52
N THR A 326 -0.77 19.38 1.36
CA THR A 326 -0.23 18.47 0.34
C THR A 326 -0.49 18.98 -1.08
N ILE A 327 -1.71 19.43 -1.39
CA ILE A 327 -2.09 19.98 -2.70
C ILE A 327 -1.17 21.13 -3.08
N VAL A 328 -1.00 22.11 -2.18
CA VAL A 328 -0.23 23.32 -2.44
C VAL A 328 1.27 23.03 -2.58
N ILE A 329 1.84 22.28 -1.62
CA ILE A 329 3.27 21.96 -1.62
C ILE A 329 3.64 21.14 -2.86
N ALA A 330 2.87 20.09 -3.16
CA ALA A 330 3.16 19.22 -4.30
C ALA A 330 3.03 19.96 -5.63
N ALA A 331 1.99 20.77 -5.83
CA ALA A 331 1.81 21.55 -7.04
C ALA A 331 2.94 22.59 -7.25
N ALA A 332 3.39 23.27 -6.19
CA ALA A 332 4.50 24.18 -6.26
C ALA A 332 5.84 23.49 -6.57
N LEU A 333 6.08 22.29 -6.00
CA LEU A 333 7.29 21.50 -6.28
C LEU A 333 7.30 20.95 -7.71
N ALA A 334 6.15 20.54 -8.25
CA ALA A 334 6.03 20.10 -9.65
C ALA A 334 6.48 21.18 -10.65
N PHE A 335 6.25 22.46 -10.31
CA PHE A 335 6.56 23.58 -11.19
C PHE A 335 8.06 23.80 -11.40
N VAL A 336 8.91 23.44 -10.43
CA VAL A 336 10.37 23.66 -10.52
C VAL A 336 11.13 22.45 -11.05
N GLN A 337 10.50 21.28 -11.15
CA GLN A 337 11.16 20.07 -11.65
C GLN A 337 11.50 20.17 -13.13
N THR A 338 12.65 19.58 -13.52
CA THR A 338 13.07 19.41 -14.91
C THR A 338 12.87 18.00 -15.42
N ASP A 339 12.86 17.01 -14.53
CA ASP A 339 12.59 15.60 -14.82
C ASP A 339 11.09 15.37 -15.00
N ILE A 340 10.69 14.80 -16.15
CA ILE A 340 9.29 14.57 -16.52
C ILE A 340 8.60 13.60 -15.55
N LYS A 341 9.28 12.53 -15.10
CA LYS A 341 8.75 11.57 -14.12
C LYS A 341 8.55 12.22 -12.75
N ARG A 342 9.46 13.09 -12.31
CA ARG A 342 9.32 13.84 -11.05
C ARG A 342 8.18 14.84 -11.09
N VAL A 343 7.94 15.52 -12.23
CA VAL A 343 6.73 16.36 -12.40
C VAL A 343 5.47 15.51 -12.22
N LEU A 344 5.41 14.34 -12.86
CA LEU A 344 4.27 13.44 -12.75
C LEU A 344 4.12 12.89 -11.33
N ALA A 345 5.22 12.63 -10.62
CA ALA A 345 5.22 12.19 -9.23
C ALA A 345 4.59 13.22 -8.29
N TYR A 346 5.05 14.47 -8.33
CA TYR A 346 4.45 15.55 -7.55
C TYR A 346 3.01 15.85 -7.95
N SER A 347 2.68 15.71 -9.24
CA SER A 347 1.29 15.83 -9.67
C SER A 347 0.41 14.69 -9.12
N THR A 348 0.97 13.48 -8.91
CA THR A 348 0.26 12.38 -8.23
C THR A 348 0.01 12.72 -6.75
N VAL A 349 1.02 13.19 -6.02
CA VAL A 349 0.88 13.63 -4.63
C VAL A 349 -0.24 14.68 -4.50
N SER A 350 -0.29 15.64 -5.43
CA SER A 350 -1.35 16.67 -5.44
C SER A 350 -2.74 16.07 -5.69
N GLN A 351 -2.90 15.10 -6.61
CA GLN A 351 -4.21 14.48 -6.87
C GLN A 351 -4.67 13.58 -5.71
N LEU A 352 -3.75 12.87 -5.06
CA LEU A 352 -4.05 12.14 -3.83
C LEU A 352 -4.48 13.11 -2.70
N GLY A 353 -3.89 14.30 -2.66
CA GLY A 353 -4.37 15.39 -1.80
C GLY A 353 -5.82 15.76 -2.07
N TYR A 354 -6.25 15.85 -3.33
CA TYR A 354 -7.68 16.08 -3.66
C TYR A 354 -8.58 14.95 -3.18
N MET A 355 -8.17 13.69 -3.38
CA MET A 355 -8.96 12.55 -2.89
C MET A 355 -9.11 12.58 -1.37
N MET A 356 -8.02 12.84 -0.64
CA MET A 356 -8.03 12.99 0.81
C MET A 356 -8.86 14.20 1.26
N LEU A 357 -8.78 15.32 0.53
CA LEU A 357 -9.60 16.51 0.82
C LEU A 357 -11.09 16.19 0.67
N GLY A 358 -11.46 15.45 -0.39
CA GLY A 358 -12.83 14.98 -0.59
C GLY A 358 -13.31 14.09 0.56
N LEU A 359 -12.52 13.07 0.93
CA LEU A 359 -12.85 12.17 2.04
C LEU A 359 -12.98 12.94 3.37
N GLY A 360 -12.06 13.85 3.67
CA GLY A 360 -12.11 14.65 4.89
C GLY A 360 -13.29 15.63 4.93
N ALA A 361 -13.77 16.07 3.78
CA ALA A 361 -14.89 17.01 3.68
C ALA A 361 -16.26 16.33 3.48
N GLY A 362 -16.36 15.01 3.59
CA GLY A 362 -17.63 14.30 3.40
C GLY A 362 -17.99 13.97 1.95
N ALA A 363 -17.13 14.27 0.99
CA ALA A 363 -17.33 13.97 -0.43
C ALA A 363 -16.76 12.59 -0.81
N TRP A 364 -17.28 11.52 -0.19
CA TRP A 364 -16.77 10.16 -0.35
C TRP A 364 -16.87 9.65 -1.79
N LEU A 365 -18.06 9.74 -2.41
CA LEU A 365 -18.27 9.29 -3.80
C LEU A 365 -17.39 10.01 -4.80
N PRO A 366 -17.29 11.37 -4.79
CA PRO A 366 -16.38 12.08 -5.70
C PRO A 366 -14.91 11.67 -5.52
N ALA A 367 -14.46 11.41 -4.29
CA ALA A 367 -13.10 10.96 -4.02
C ALA A 367 -12.85 9.56 -4.61
N VAL A 368 -13.78 8.61 -4.42
CA VAL A 368 -13.72 7.26 -5.00
C VAL A 368 -13.79 7.31 -6.53
N PHE A 369 -14.65 8.15 -7.08
CA PHE A 369 -14.75 8.33 -8.52
C PHE A 369 -13.45 8.94 -9.09
N HIS A 370 -12.79 9.82 -8.33
CA HIS A 370 -11.50 10.36 -8.76
C HIS A 370 -10.39 9.29 -8.74
N ILE A 371 -10.42 8.28 -7.86
CA ILE A 371 -9.53 7.10 -7.94
C ILE A 371 -9.67 6.42 -9.32
N PHE A 372 -10.91 6.20 -9.75
CA PHE A 372 -11.22 5.53 -11.00
C PHE A 372 -10.68 6.30 -12.21
N THR A 373 -11.00 7.59 -12.34
CA THR A 373 -10.56 8.40 -13.47
C THR A 373 -9.06 8.67 -13.45
N HIS A 374 -8.48 8.92 -12.25
CA HIS A 374 -7.06 9.14 -12.04
C HIS A 374 -6.20 7.99 -12.54
N ALA A 375 -6.63 6.74 -12.30
CA ALA A 375 -5.90 5.56 -12.70
C ALA A 375 -5.58 5.57 -14.21
N PHE A 376 -6.54 5.92 -15.06
CA PHE A 376 -6.38 5.88 -16.51
C PHE A 376 -5.47 7.02 -17.02
N PHE A 377 -5.80 8.27 -16.70
CA PHE A 377 -4.99 9.37 -17.23
C PHE A 377 -3.58 9.40 -16.64
N LYS A 378 -3.40 8.97 -15.40
CA LYS A 378 -2.09 8.96 -14.76
C LYS A 378 -1.19 7.83 -15.28
N ALA A 379 -1.75 6.62 -15.44
CA ALA A 379 -1.02 5.52 -16.07
C ALA A 379 -0.60 5.90 -17.50
N CYS A 380 -1.49 6.51 -18.28
CA CYS A 380 -1.19 6.99 -19.62
C CYS A 380 -0.01 7.98 -19.61
N LEU A 381 -0.02 8.99 -18.73
CA LEU A 381 1.04 10.00 -18.65
C LEU A 381 2.41 9.37 -18.31
N PHE A 382 2.46 8.46 -17.35
CA PHE A 382 3.72 7.78 -17.03
C PHE A 382 4.20 6.89 -18.17
N LEU A 383 3.31 6.12 -18.82
CA LEU A 383 3.71 5.29 -19.96
C LEU A 383 4.15 6.15 -21.16
N CYS A 384 3.52 7.31 -21.39
CA CYS A 384 4.01 8.29 -22.37
C CYS A 384 5.42 8.80 -22.04
N ALA A 385 5.69 9.13 -20.76
CA ALA A 385 7.04 9.54 -20.35
C ALA A 385 8.08 8.44 -20.58
N GLY A 386 7.69 7.16 -20.38
CA GLY A 386 8.53 6.02 -20.69
C GLY A 386 8.76 5.82 -22.18
N SER A 387 7.72 5.98 -23.02
CA SER A 387 7.83 5.94 -24.48
C SER A 387 8.80 7.02 -25.01
N ILE A 388 8.71 8.24 -24.47
CA ILE A 388 9.61 9.35 -24.83
C ILE A 388 11.05 9.02 -24.46
N SER A 389 11.27 8.54 -23.22
CA SER A 389 12.61 8.17 -22.77
C SER A 389 13.21 7.02 -23.57
N HIS A 390 12.40 6.02 -23.92
CA HIS A 390 12.84 4.83 -24.65
C HIS A 390 13.21 5.11 -26.11
N SER A 391 12.42 5.95 -26.82
CA SER A 391 12.51 6.09 -28.29
C SER A 391 12.94 7.48 -28.76
N ALA A 392 13.08 8.48 -27.88
CA ALA A 392 13.35 9.85 -28.33
C ALA A 392 14.41 10.61 -27.52
N SER A 393 14.73 10.22 -26.30
CA SER A 393 15.68 10.94 -25.45
C SER A 393 16.78 10.07 -24.86
N HIS A 394 17.09 8.93 -25.47
CA HIS A 394 18.19 8.02 -25.07
C HIS A 394 18.22 7.74 -23.57
N HIS A 395 17.07 7.32 -23.02
CA HIS A 395 16.83 7.03 -21.61
C HIS A 395 16.91 8.24 -20.64
N SER A 396 17.10 9.47 -21.14
CA SER A 396 16.99 10.69 -20.31
C SER A 396 15.55 11.04 -20.01
N PHE A 397 15.31 11.62 -18.82
CA PHE A 397 14.02 12.16 -18.38
C PHE A 397 14.05 13.69 -18.21
N ASP A 398 15.18 14.35 -18.50
CA ASP A 398 15.30 15.81 -18.39
C ASP A 398 14.67 16.53 -19.57
N MET A 399 13.47 17.11 -19.33
CA MET A 399 12.72 17.85 -20.35
C MET A 399 13.46 19.09 -20.85
N LYS A 400 14.33 19.67 -20.02
CA LYS A 400 15.00 20.94 -20.35
C LYS A 400 16.29 20.72 -21.12
N LYS A 401 17.00 19.62 -20.85
CA LYS A 401 18.27 19.27 -21.45
C LYS A 401 18.08 18.47 -22.76
N ASP A 402 17.23 17.43 -22.73
CA ASP A 402 17.26 16.37 -23.75
C ASP A 402 15.96 16.21 -24.53
N MET A 403 14.95 17.08 -24.32
CA MET A 403 13.67 17.00 -25.01
C MET A 403 13.34 18.31 -25.74
N GLY A 404 12.39 18.25 -26.67
CA GLY A 404 11.83 19.37 -27.39
C GLY A 404 11.41 19.00 -28.81
N GLY A 405 10.33 19.62 -29.33
CA GLY A 405 9.87 19.42 -30.70
C GLY A 405 9.32 18.04 -31.06
N LEU A 406 9.12 17.15 -30.09
CA LEU A 406 8.81 15.72 -30.29
C LEU A 406 7.44 15.45 -30.90
N ARG A 407 6.53 16.43 -30.96
CA ARG A 407 5.14 16.23 -31.45
C ARG A 407 5.02 15.65 -32.86
N LYS A 408 6.02 15.92 -33.74
CA LYS A 408 6.01 15.41 -35.12
C LYS A 408 6.57 14.00 -35.24
N HIS A 409 7.48 13.63 -34.34
CA HIS A 409 8.18 12.35 -34.34
C HIS A 409 7.41 11.28 -33.58
N MET A 410 6.60 11.69 -32.57
CA MET A 410 5.83 10.81 -31.72
C MET A 410 4.35 11.24 -31.66
N PRO A 411 3.57 11.14 -32.76
CA PRO A 411 2.21 11.66 -32.81
C PRO A 411 1.22 10.94 -31.92
N ILE A 412 1.31 9.61 -31.75
CA ILE A 412 0.44 8.82 -30.89
C ILE A 412 0.72 9.15 -29.42
N THR A 413 1.99 9.15 -29.04
CA THR A 413 2.42 9.53 -27.68
C THR A 413 2.04 10.98 -27.36
N PHE A 414 2.20 11.92 -28.31
CA PHE A 414 1.79 13.32 -28.13
C PHE A 414 0.27 13.48 -27.93
N ALA A 415 -0.53 12.82 -28.76
CA ALA A 415 -2.00 12.88 -28.64
C ALA A 415 -2.46 12.30 -27.30
N SER A 416 -1.94 11.15 -26.91
CA SER A 416 -2.28 10.48 -25.65
C SER A 416 -1.83 11.29 -24.43
N TRP A 417 -0.63 11.87 -24.46
CA TRP A 417 -0.15 12.80 -23.44
C TRP A 417 -1.06 14.02 -23.30
N THR A 418 -1.45 14.63 -24.42
CA THR A 418 -2.28 15.83 -24.41
C THR A 418 -3.65 15.56 -23.84
N VAL A 419 -4.32 14.48 -24.28
CA VAL A 419 -5.61 14.03 -23.75
C VAL A 419 -5.54 13.81 -22.24
N SER A 420 -4.56 13.05 -21.79
CA SER A 420 -4.40 12.73 -20.37
C SER A 420 -3.99 13.95 -19.53
N THR A 421 -3.25 14.90 -20.12
CA THR A 421 -2.93 16.20 -19.49
C THR A 421 -4.19 17.03 -19.31
N LEU A 422 -5.06 17.13 -20.32
CA LEU A 422 -6.33 17.85 -20.23
C LEU A 422 -7.26 17.20 -19.22
N ALA A 423 -7.31 15.86 -19.16
CA ALA A 423 -8.02 15.13 -18.14
C ALA A 423 -7.49 15.45 -16.72
N LEU A 424 -6.18 15.39 -16.51
CA LEU A 424 -5.55 15.71 -15.22
C LEU A 424 -5.85 17.15 -14.76
N CYS A 425 -5.87 18.10 -15.72
CA CYS A 425 -6.17 19.51 -15.43
C CYS A 425 -7.65 19.72 -15.05
N GLY A 426 -8.55 18.81 -15.42
CA GLY A 426 -9.98 18.96 -15.21
C GLY A 426 -10.66 19.79 -16.30
N VAL A 427 -10.21 19.66 -17.55
CA VAL A 427 -10.83 20.35 -18.70
C VAL A 427 -12.01 19.52 -19.22
N PHE A 428 -13.17 20.18 -19.42
CA PHE A 428 -14.32 19.56 -20.09
C PHE A 428 -13.99 19.26 -21.57
N PRO A 429 -14.33 18.11 -22.15
CA PRO A 429 -15.17 17.02 -21.61
C PRO A 429 -14.36 15.81 -21.07
N PHE A 430 -13.10 15.96 -20.70
CA PHE A 430 -12.24 14.87 -20.23
C PHE A 430 -12.59 14.42 -18.83
N SER A 431 -12.24 13.18 -18.50
CA SER A 431 -12.69 12.47 -17.29
C SER A 431 -12.39 13.18 -15.96
N GLY A 432 -11.27 13.87 -15.86
CA GLY A 432 -10.91 14.56 -14.62
C GLY A 432 -11.78 15.78 -14.29
N PHE A 433 -12.46 16.36 -15.28
CA PHE A 433 -13.47 17.41 -15.01
C PHE A 433 -14.60 16.86 -14.15
N PHE A 434 -15.16 15.71 -14.52
CA PHE A 434 -16.30 15.15 -13.83
C PHE A 434 -15.99 14.72 -12.39
N SER A 435 -14.77 14.27 -12.12
CA SER A 435 -14.40 13.77 -10.79
C SER A 435 -13.74 14.82 -9.89
N LYS A 436 -12.78 15.60 -10.40
CA LYS A 436 -12.03 16.58 -9.62
C LYS A 436 -12.86 17.81 -9.28
N ASP A 437 -13.63 18.31 -10.25
CA ASP A 437 -14.50 19.46 -10.05
C ASP A 437 -15.62 19.15 -9.05
N GLU A 438 -16.14 17.93 -9.11
CA GLU A 438 -17.14 17.43 -8.15
C GLU A 438 -16.58 17.37 -6.71
N ILE A 439 -15.31 16.97 -6.50
CA ILE A 439 -14.66 17.08 -5.18
C ILE A 439 -14.68 18.52 -4.69
N ILE A 440 -14.20 19.46 -5.51
CA ILE A 440 -14.07 20.88 -5.13
C ILE A 440 -15.45 21.49 -4.82
N ASP A 441 -16.46 21.16 -5.62
CA ASP A 441 -17.81 21.66 -5.44
C ASP A 441 -18.47 21.13 -4.16
N ASN A 442 -18.32 19.84 -3.87
CA ASN A 442 -18.83 19.24 -2.62
C ASN A 442 -18.11 19.79 -1.37
N VAL A 443 -16.79 20.00 -1.42
CA VAL A 443 -16.06 20.65 -0.32
C VAL A 443 -16.65 22.02 0.00
N GLY A 444 -16.97 22.82 -1.03
CA GLY A 444 -17.61 24.12 -0.86
C GLY A 444 -19.08 24.03 -0.43
N ALA A 445 -19.83 23.02 -0.89
CA ALA A 445 -21.21 22.81 -0.53
C ALA A 445 -21.38 22.39 0.94
N ASN A 446 -20.39 21.65 1.47
CA ASN A 446 -20.34 21.24 2.86
C ASN A 446 -19.80 22.34 3.80
N GLY A 447 -19.69 23.59 3.34
CA GLY A 447 -19.33 24.76 4.16
C GLY A 447 -17.83 25.05 4.25
N TYR A 448 -16.97 24.24 3.68
CA TYR A 448 -15.52 24.37 3.78
C TYR A 448 -14.92 25.28 2.69
N THR A 449 -15.41 26.53 2.59
CA THR A 449 -15.04 27.49 1.53
C THR A 449 -13.54 27.73 1.41
N PHE A 450 -12.80 27.81 2.54
CA PHE A 450 -11.35 27.97 2.52
C PHE A 450 -10.67 26.84 1.75
N PHE A 451 -11.04 25.59 2.02
CA PHE A 451 -10.49 24.41 1.38
C PHE A 451 -10.90 24.29 -0.10
N MET A 452 -12.11 24.76 -0.44
CA MET A 452 -12.54 24.89 -1.85
C MET A 452 -11.60 25.86 -2.60
N VAL A 453 -11.28 27.01 -2.02
CA VAL A 453 -10.37 27.98 -2.64
C VAL A 453 -8.96 27.40 -2.80
N VAL A 454 -8.46 26.65 -1.81
CA VAL A 454 -7.18 25.93 -1.91
C VAL A 454 -7.24 24.90 -3.07
N GLY A 455 -8.35 24.17 -3.19
CA GLY A 455 -8.56 23.24 -4.31
C GLY A 455 -8.53 23.93 -5.67
N LEU A 456 -9.21 25.06 -5.83
CA LEU A 456 -9.19 25.85 -7.07
C LEU A 456 -7.78 26.38 -7.37
N GLY A 457 -7.05 26.87 -6.37
CA GLY A 457 -5.65 27.29 -6.52
C GLY A 457 -4.73 26.15 -6.96
N GLY A 458 -4.92 24.95 -6.40
CA GLY A 458 -4.21 23.75 -6.81
C GLY A 458 -4.55 23.31 -8.25
N ALA A 459 -5.80 23.51 -8.71
CA ALA A 459 -6.20 23.24 -10.08
C ALA A 459 -5.51 24.19 -11.09
N PHE A 460 -5.42 25.48 -10.76
CA PHE A 460 -4.63 26.47 -11.51
C PHE A 460 -3.16 26.04 -11.62
N LEU A 461 -2.52 25.68 -10.50
CA LEU A 461 -1.13 25.23 -10.50
C LEU A 461 -0.95 23.95 -11.31
N THR A 462 -1.91 23.01 -11.20
CA THR A 462 -1.89 21.76 -11.99
C THR A 462 -1.86 22.06 -13.49
N ALA A 463 -2.75 22.93 -13.96
CA ALA A 463 -2.81 23.37 -15.34
C ALA A 463 -1.50 24.05 -15.77
N ALA A 464 -0.93 24.87 -14.89
CA ALA A 464 0.29 25.60 -15.18
C ALA A 464 1.52 24.69 -15.32
N TYR A 465 1.79 23.77 -14.36
CA TYR A 465 2.99 22.93 -14.47
C TYR A 465 2.87 21.88 -15.57
N MET A 466 1.68 21.33 -15.84
CA MET A 466 1.48 20.37 -16.92
C MET A 466 1.63 21.02 -18.30
N THR A 467 1.12 22.24 -18.46
CA THR A 467 1.34 23.02 -19.69
C THR A 467 2.83 23.30 -19.93
N ARG A 468 3.58 23.66 -18.86
CA ARG A 468 5.03 23.83 -18.94
C ARG A 468 5.72 22.52 -19.36
N ALA A 469 5.36 21.39 -18.76
CA ALA A 469 5.92 20.09 -19.10
C ALA A 469 5.63 19.71 -20.57
N THR A 470 4.40 19.90 -21.01
CA THR A 470 3.98 19.68 -22.40
C THR A 470 4.77 20.56 -23.38
N TYR A 471 4.97 21.85 -23.04
CA TYR A 471 5.73 22.76 -23.87
C TYR A 471 7.19 22.34 -24.01
N LEU A 472 7.84 21.99 -22.90
CA LEU A 472 9.25 21.59 -22.87
C LEU A 472 9.52 20.29 -23.62
N THR A 473 8.57 19.36 -23.63
CA THR A 473 8.73 18.03 -24.23
C THR A 473 8.38 18.04 -25.73
N PHE A 474 7.24 18.62 -26.09
CA PHE A 474 6.67 18.44 -27.43
C PHE A 474 6.79 19.67 -28.34
N PHE A 475 7.07 20.83 -27.75
CA PHE A 475 7.15 22.08 -28.48
C PHE A 475 8.56 22.70 -28.36
N GLY A 476 8.77 23.80 -29.06
CA GLY A 476 10.09 24.46 -29.14
C GLY A 476 11.07 23.72 -30.05
N GLN A 477 12.34 24.00 -29.88
CA GLN A 477 13.44 23.37 -30.64
C GLN A 477 13.86 22.06 -29.92
N ALA A 478 14.26 21.07 -30.71
CA ALA A 478 14.90 19.86 -30.20
C ALA A 478 16.22 20.22 -29.47
N ARG A 479 16.51 19.52 -28.38
CA ARG A 479 17.68 19.78 -27.53
C ARG A 479 18.34 18.46 -27.14
N GLY A 480 19.68 18.48 -26.97
CA GLY A 480 20.46 17.33 -26.51
C GLY A 480 20.15 16.05 -27.29
N ALA A 481 19.79 14.98 -26.61
CA ALA A 481 19.52 13.70 -27.24
C ALA A 481 18.42 13.77 -28.32
N SER A 482 17.36 14.56 -28.13
CA SER A 482 16.30 14.71 -29.15
C SER A 482 16.75 15.51 -30.37
N ALA A 483 17.87 16.22 -30.31
CA ALA A 483 18.53 16.89 -31.45
C ALA A 483 19.60 16.03 -32.11
N GLY A 484 19.86 14.83 -31.64
CA GLY A 484 20.94 13.95 -32.10
C GLY A 484 22.32 14.30 -31.51
N GLU A 485 22.36 15.14 -30.48
CA GLU A 485 23.59 15.45 -29.76
C GLU A 485 23.90 14.34 -28.75
N HIS A 486 25.01 13.61 -28.92
CA HIS A 486 25.51 12.69 -27.92
C HIS A 486 26.43 13.43 -26.94
N ASP A 487 26.20 13.30 -25.62
CA ASP A 487 27.15 13.73 -24.59
C ASP A 487 28.42 12.87 -24.72
N THR A 488 29.49 13.42 -25.25
CA THR A 488 30.83 12.81 -25.27
C THR A 488 31.52 12.91 -23.88
N HIS A 489 30.80 13.19 -22.82
CA HIS A 489 31.31 13.45 -21.48
C HIS A 489 30.99 12.35 -20.45
N ASP A 490 31.33 11.10 -20.77
CA ASP A 490 31.41 10.05 -19.73
C ASP A 490 32.72 9.25 -19.78
N SER A 491 33.85 9.97 -19.88
CA SER A 491 35.16 9.36 -19.66
C SER A 491 36.19 10.38 -19.18
N HIS A 492 35.99 11.00 -18.02
CA HIS A 492 37.09 11.61 -17.25
C HIS A 492 36.51 12.22 -15.97
N ASP A 493 36.54 11.44 -14.89
CA ASP A 493 36.85 11.90 -13.53
C ASP A 493 37.05 10.66 -12.63
N ALA A 494 38.15 9.95 -12.88
CA ALA A 494 38.79 9.13 -11.87
C ALA A 494 40.16 9.77 -11.60
N HIS A 495 40.17 10.73 -10.69
CA HIS A 495 41.47 11.22 -10.16
C HIS A 495 42.16 10.14 -9.36
N GLY A 496 43.34 9.85 -9.84
CA GLY A 496 44.27 8.92 -9.30
C GLY A 496 44.91 9.37 -7.98
N SER A 497 45.45 8.41 -7.30
CA SER A 497 46.65 8.56 -6.51
C SER A 497 47.48 7.31 -6.70
N HIS A 498 48.70 7.53 -7.21
CA HIS A 498 49.94 6.77 -7.18
C HIS A 498 49.96 5.46 -6.37
N ASP A 499 50.42 4.32 -6.96
CA ASP A 499 51.84 3.97 -6.92
C ASP A 499 52.14 2.79 -7.86
N ALA A 500 53.38 2.83 -8.38
CA ALA A 500 53.96 1.92 -9.34
C ALA A 500 54.31 0.53 -8.75
N HIS A 501 54.19 -0.54 -9.53
CA HIS A 501 55.28 -1.41 -9.93
C HIS A 501 54.79 -2.50 -10.90
N GLY A 502 55.60 -2.70 -11.92
CA GLY A 502 55.34 -3.50 -13.09
C GLY A 502 55.42 -5.02 -12.92
N SER A 503 54.92 -5.69 -13.90
CA SER A 503 55.66 -6.64 -14.77
C SER A 503 54.71 -7.35 -15.72
N HIS A 504 55.22 -7.55 -16.95
CA HIS A 504 54.72 -8.34 -18.07
C HIS A 504 53.90 -9.59 -17.72
N ASP A 505 52.77 -9.82 -18.48
CA ASP A 505 52.78 -10.90 -19.47
C ASP A 505 51.56 -10.80 -20.41
N THR A 506 51.85 -11.04 -21.66
CA THR A 506 50.97 -11.16 -22.82
C THR A 506 50.10 -12.39 -22.74
N HIS A 507 48.78 -12.24 -23.03
CA HIS A 507 48.02 -13.23 -23.78
C HIS A 507 46.84 -12.58 -24.50
N ASP A 508 46.95 -12.64 -25.85
CA ASP A 508 45.89 -12.36 -26.79
C ASP A 508 44.72 -13.31 -26.59
N THR A 509 43.51 -12.80 -26.38
CA THR A 509 42.27 -13.45 -26.82
C THR A 509 41.36 -12.40 -27.44
N HIS A 510 41.23 -12.52 -28.75
CA HIS A 510 40.24 -11.82 -29.57
C HIS A 510 38.85 -12.18 -29.08
N ASP A 511 38.17 -11.26 -28.42
CA ASP A 511 36.71 -11.25 -28.35
C ASP A 511 36.19 -10.25 -29.38
N ALA A 512 35.51 -10.80 -30.36
CA ALA A 512 34.83 -10.09 -31.41
C ALA A 512 33.75 -9.18 -30.81
N HIS A 513 34.09 -7.91 -30.62
CA HIS A 513 33.10 -6.86 -30.51
C HIS A 513 32.39 -6.76 -31.85
N SER A 514 31.17 -7.28 -31.93
CA SER A 514 30.24 -6.95 -32.98
C SER A 514 30.05 -5.44 -32.99
N SER A 515 30.63 -4.80 -34.00
CA SER A 515 30.34 -3.41 -34.35
C SER A 515 28.85 -3.31 -34.68
N HIS A 516 28.02 -2.94 -33.68
CA HIS A 516 26.71 -2.40 -33.94
C HIS A 516 26.95 -1.04 -34.64
N ASP A 517 26.63 -1.00 -35.94
CA ASP A 517 26.44 0.21 -36.68
C ASP A 517 25.57 1.18 -35.87
N THR A 518 26.16 2.20 -35.28
CA THR A 518 25.45 3.34 -34.69
C THR A 518 24.83 4.17 -35.83
N LYS A 519 23.73 3.65 -36.41
CA LYS A 519 22.80 4.52 -37.14
C LYS A 519 22.29 5.51 -36.11
N HIS A 520 22.45 6.81 -36.40
CA HIS A 520 21.83 7.91 -35.70
C HIS A 520 20.32 7.68 -35.67
N ASP A 521 19.80 7.08 -34.59
CA ASP A 521 18.36 6.89 -34.44
C ASP A 521 17.73 8.24 -34.10
N SER A 522 17.17 8.88 -35.16
CA SER A 522 16.33 10.05 -34.96
C SER A 522 15.12 9.69 -34.08
N PRO A 523 14.60 10.65 -33.28
CA PRO A 523 13.41 10.43 -32.50
C PRO A 523 12.28 9.81 -33.34
N HIS A 524 11.69 8.71 -32.86
CA HIS A 524 10.62 7.97 -33.54
C HIS A 524 9.55 7.46 -32.57
N GLU A 525 8.38 7.09 -33.08
CA GLU A 525 7.33 6.52 -32.28
C GLU A 525 7.73 5.10 -31.79
N SER A 526 7.39 4.77 -30.56
CA SER A 526 7.67 3.45 -29.98
C SER A 526 6.87 2.33 -30.66
N GLY A 527 7.29 1.09 -30.47
CA GLY A 527 6.61 -0.10 -30.98
C GLY A 527 5.18 -0.27 -30.44
N ILE A 528 4.42 -1.20 -31.06
CA ILE A 528 3.00 -1.39 -30.75
C ILE A 528 2.74 -1.86 -29.31
N LEU A 529 3.64 -2.66 -28.73
CA LEU A 529 3.48 -3.12 -27.34
C LEU A 529 3.60 -1.98 -26.31
N ILE A 530 4.22 -0.86 -26.71
CA ILE A 530 4.29 0.37 -25.91
C ILE A 530 3.12 1.29 -26.25
N THR A 531 2.83 1.52 -27.54
CA THR A 531 1.83 2.51 -27.97
C THR A 531 0.39 2.05 -27.80
N ALA A 532 0.08 0.75 -27.92
CA ALA A 532 -1.28 0.25 -27.75
C ALA A 532 -1.81 0.44 -26.31
N PRO A 533 -1.08 0.08 -25.23
CA PRO A 533 -1.50 0.41 -23.87
C PRO A 533 -1.73 1.91 -23.65
N ILE A 534 -0.84 2.76 -24.17
CA ILE A 534 -0.95 4.21 -24.09
C ILE A 534 -2.24 4.71 -24.75
N ALA A 535 -2.54 4.25 -25.99
CA ALA A 535 -3.73 4.65 -26.73
C ALA A 535 -5.03 4.19 -26.04
N ILE A 536 -5.07 2.95 -25.51
CA ILE A 536 -6.22 2.43 -24.77
C ILE A 536 -6.49 3.31 -23.54
N LEU A 537 -5.45 3.64 -22.78
CA LEU A 537 -5.57 4.47 -21.59
C LEU A 537 -6.00 5.91 -21.94
N ALA A 538 -5.53 6.46 -23.05
CA ALA A 538 -5.94 7.79 -23.52
C ALA A 538 -7.44 7.82 -23.89
N VAL A 539 -7.96 6.78 -24.54
CA VAL A 539 -9.39 6.64 -24.82
C VAL A 539 -10.19 6.61 -23.52
N LEU A 540 -9.74 5.85 -22.53
CA LEU A 540 -10.41 5.80 -21.22
C LEU A 540 -10.28 7.13 -20.46
N ALA A 541 -9.20 7.88 -20.61
CA ALA A 541 -9.06 9.22 -20.05
C ALA A 541 -10.07 10.24 -20.62
N ILE A 542 -10.64 9.96 -21.80
CA ILE A 542 -11.76 10.75 -22.35
C ILE A 542 -13.07 10.27 -21.73
N PHE A 543 -13.38 8.98 -21.83
CA PHE A 543 -14.74 8.47 -21.64
C PHE A 543 -15.03 8.03 -20.20
N SER A 544 -14.05 7.72 -19.34
CA SER A 544 -14.30 7.24 -17.98
C SER A 544 -15.03 8.26 -17.10
N GLY A 545 -14.97 9.54 -17.43
CA GLY A 545 -15.75 10.59 -16.75
C GLY A 545 -17.26 10.47 -16.94
N LEU A 546 -17.70 9.86 -18.04
CA LEU A 546 -19.12 9.69 -18.34
C LEU A 546 -19.83 8.70 -17.41
N PHE A 547 -19.09 7.90 -16.66
CA PHE A 547 -19.69 7.00 -15.66
C PHE A 547 -20.27 7.74 -14.44
N ASN A 548 -19.96 9.01 -14.24
CA ASN A 548 -20.60 9.86 -13.23
C ASN A 548 -20.70 11.30 -13.75
N ALA A 549 -21.39 11.46 -14.88
CA ALA A 549 -21.49 12.75 -15.56
C ALA A 549 -22.69 13.57 -15.04
N THR A 550 -22.60 14.05 -13.82
CA THR A 550 -23.62 14.88 -13.12
C THR A 550 -24.16 16.07 -13.94
N PRO A 551 -23.38 16.72 -14.87
CA PRO A 551 -23.91 17.77 -15.73
C PRO A 551 -25.02 17.33 -16.69
N PHE A 552 -25.11 16.02 -16.98
CA PHE A 552 -26.10 15.46 -17.92
C PHE A 552 -27.35 14.90 -17.21
N GLY A 553 -27.40 15.01 -15.87
CA GLY A 553 -28.53 14.58 -15.05
C GLY A 553 -28.34 13.21 -14.40
N GLU A 554 -29.26 12.84 -13.50
CA GLU A 554 -29.19 11.64 -12.64
C GLU A 554 -29.11 10.32 -13.42
N SER A 555 -29.58 10.28 -14.67
CA SER A 555 -29.45 9.10 -15.54
C SER A 555 -28.01 8.74 -15.88
N TRP A 556 -27.07 9.69 -15.78
CA TRP A 556 -25.64 9.51 -16.05
C TRP A 556 -24.79 9.28 -14.78
N GLU A 557 -25.40 9.19 -13.60
CA GLU A 557 -24.74 8.93 -12.33
C GLU A 557 -24.58 7.41 -12.07
N TYR A 558 -23.99 6.70 -13.03
CA TYR A 558 -23.80 5.24 -12.94
C TYR A 558 -22.89 4.85 -11.77
N MET A 559 -21.79 5.58 -11.56
CA MET A 559 -20.85 5.29 -10.48
C MET A 559 -21.53 5.39 -9.12
N LYS A 560 -22.34 6.42 -8.90
CA LYS A 560 -23.16 6.56 -7.70
C LYS A 560 -24.05 5.34 -7.47
N LYS A 561 -24.76 4.88 -8.51
CA LYS A 561 -25.62 3.70 -8.43
C LYS A 561 -24.87 2.42 -8.11
N TRP A 562 -23.62 2.28 -8.58
CA TRP A 562 -22.84 1.06 -8.41
C TRP A 562 -22.09 1.00 -7.08
N VAL A 563 -21.69 2.12 -6.52
CA VAL A 563 -20.76 2.20 -5.40
C VAL A 563 -21.47 2.61 -4.10
N GLU A 564 -22.45 3.50 -4.15
CA GLU A 564 -23.19 3.89 -2.96
C GLU A 564 -24.19 2.80 -2.55
N PRO A 565 -24.17 2.36 -1.29
CA PRO A 565 -25.20 1.47 -0.77
C PRO A 565 -26.55 2.19 -0.78
N ARG A 566 -27.56 1.53 -1.34
CA ARG A 566 -28.94 2.05 -1.30
C ARG A 566 -29.55 1.72 0.06
N ALA A 567 -30.30 2.64 0.65
CA ALA A 567 -31.05 2.42 1.87
C ALA A 567 -32.19 1.43 1.64
N VAL A 568 -32.50 0.60 2.65
CA VAL A 568 -33.63 -0.33 2.63
C VAL A 568 -34.59 0.04 3.74
N VAL A 569 -35.88 0.00 3.43
CA VAL A 569 -36.93 -0.08 4.42
C VAL A 569 -37.07 -1.53 4.89
N VAL A 570 -36.62 -1.83 6.11
CA VAL A 570 -36.78 -3.17 6.72
C VAL A 570 -38.16 -3.22 7.36
N ALA A 571 -38.99 -4.19 6.95
CA ALA A 571 -40.14 -4.58 7.72
C ALA A 571 -39.71 -5.12 9.07
N GLN A 572 -40.21 -4.59 10.18
CA GLN A 572 -39.91 -5.03 11.52
C GLN A 572 -40.12 -6.55 11.64
N PRO A 573 -39.16 -7.32 12.20
CA PRO A 573 -39.46 -8.71 12.53
C PRO A 573 -40.47 -8.74 13.68
N SER A 574 -41.53 -9.52 13.51
CA SER A 574 -42.43 -9.86 14.58
C SER A 574 -41.69 -10.56 15.70
N ALA A 575 -41.90 -10.12 16.94
CA ALA A 575 -41.27 -10.69 18.13
C ALA A 575 -41.49 -12.22 18.22
N GLY A 576 -40.41 -12.96 18.28
CA GLY A 576 -40.41 -14.34 18.70
C GLY A 576 -39.77 -15.34 17.76
N GLY A 577 -38.46 -15.61 17.92
CA GLY A 577 -37.77 -16.78 17.37
C GLY A 577 -36.24 -16.60 17.38
N PRO A 578 -35.44 -17.65 17.61
CA PRO A 578 -33.99 -17.61 17.53
C PRO A 578 -33.60 -17.48 16.04
N GLY A 579 -33.18 -16.29 15.63
CA GLY A 579 -32.86 -15.92 14.24
C GLY A 579 -33.32 -14.52 13.85
N ALA A 580 -33.79 -13.72 14.80
CA ALA A 580 -34.19 -12.33 14.54
C ALA A 580 -32.97 -11.50 14.12
N ALA A 581 -32.98 -10.98 12.88
CA ALA A 581 -32.01 -10.01 12.42
C ALA A 581 -32.08 -8.77 13.33
N LEU A 582 -30.95 -8.39 13.89
CA LEU A 582 -30.82 -7.21 14.75
C LEU A 582 -30.94 -5.95 13.87
N VAL A 583 -31.99 -5.17 14.08
CA VAL A 583 -32.12 -3.84 13.48
C VAL A 583 -31.32 -2.89 14.35
N LEU A 584 -30.18 -2.44 13.88
CA LEU A 584 -29.44 -1.34 14.51
C LEU A 584 -30.18 -0.03 14.23
N SER A 585 -31.01 0.42 15.16
CA SER A 585 -31.47 1.80 15.15
C SER A 585 -30.31 2.68 15.58
N VAL A 586 -29.74 3.43 14.63
CA VAL A 586 -28.78 4.49 14.94
C VAL A 586 -29.59 5.62 15.63
N PRO A 587 -29.18 6.13 16.80
CA PRO A 587 -29.88 7.25 17.42
C PRO A 587 -29.92 8.44 16.45
N SER A 588 -31.10 9.02 16.25
CA SER A 588 -31.28 10.24 15.49
C SER A 588 -30.52 11.37 16.17
N ALA A 589 -29.39 11.74 15.59
CA ALA A 589 -28.77 13.00 15.96
C ALA A 589 -29.63 14.12 15.38
N GLU A 590 -30.16 14.99 16.20
CA GLU A 590 -30.80 16.24 15.84
C GLU A 590 -29.81 17.23 15.21
N SER A 591 -29.14 16.82 14.15
CA SER A 591 -28.37 17.70 13.29
C SER A 591 -29.02 17.64 11.91
N GLY A 592 -29.33 18.74 11.31
CA GLY A 592 -30.12 18.94 10.06
C GLY A 592 -29.66 18.20 8.80
N TYR A 593 -29.09 17.02 8.96
CA TYR A 593 -28.78 16.01 7.98
C TYR A 593 -29.70 14.84 8.26
N GLY A 594 -30.47 14.39 7.28
CA GLY A 594 -31.49 13.38 7.40
C GLY A 594 -31.20 12.26 8.39
N ASP A 595 -32.20 11.70 9.00
CA ASP A 595 -32.31 10.93 10.24
C ASP A 595 -31.25 9.80 10.52
N SER A 596 -30.29 9.56 9.63
CA SER A 596 -29.15 8.62 9.82
C SER A 596 -28.03 8.96 8.82
N PRO A 597 -26.75 8.85 9.19
CA PRO A 597 -25.66 9.02 8.23
C PRO A 597 -25.71 8.05 7.04
N CYS A 598 -26.52 6.99 7.11
CA CYS A 598 -26.65 5.97 6.07
C CYS A 598 -28.06 5.83 5.49
N GLY A 599 -28.97 6.80 5.73
CA GLY A 599 -30.39 6.70 5.40
C GLY A 599 -31.22 6.12 6.56
N LYS A 600 -32.54 6.06 6.37
CA LYS A 600 -33.47 5.87 7.50
C LYS A 600 -33.35 4.55 8.26
N GLU A 601 -32.85 3.49 7.65
CA GLU A 601 -32.62 2.21 8.32
C GLU A 601 -31.56 1.38 7.55
N THR A 602 -30.48 0.94 8.22
CA THR A 602 -29.48 0.07 7.64
C THR A 602 -29.70 -1.35 8.18
N PRO A 603 -29.97 -2.38 7.35
CA PRO A 603 -30.10 -3.75 7.82
C PRO A 603 -28.76 -4.27 8.37
N VAL A 604 -28.81 -5.25 9.26
CA VAL A 604 -27.61 -5.86 9.89
C VAL A 604 -26.62 -6.40 8.87
N ASP A 605 -27.09 -6.93 7.73
CA ASP A 605 -26.25 -7.36 6.62
C ASP A 605 -25.85 -6.20 5.68
N GLY A 606 -26.39 -5.00 5.91
CA GLY A 606 -26.14 -3.78 5.17
C GLY A 606 -25.39 -2.78 5.99
N ILE A 607 -24.09 -2.99 6.19
CA ILE A 607 -23.24 -2.04 6.89
C ILE A 607 -23.02 -0.82 6.01
N CYS A 608 -23.28 0.34 6.56
CA CYS A 608 -23.00 1.60 5.92
C CYS A 608 -21.49 1.85 5.90
N TYR A 609 -20.90 1.80 4.72
CA TYR A 609 -19.49 2.14 4.53
C TYR A 609 -19.30 3.61 4.12
N ALA A 610 -20.36 4.24 3.63
CA ALA A 610 -20.36 5.62 3.22
C ALA A 610 -21.63 6.29 3.74
N PRO A 611 -21.54 7.20 4.71
CA PRO A 611 -22.66 8.00 5.12
C PRO A 611 -23.27 8.72 3.92
N GLN A 612 -24.61 8.69 3.79
CA GLN A 612 -25.27 9.46 2.77
C GLN A 612 -25.09 10.96 3.06
N VAL A 613 -24.15 11.54 2.36
CA VAL A 613 -23.95 12.99 2.38
C VAL A 613 -24.76 13.59 1.26
N ASN A 614 -25.38 14.73 1.51
CA ASN A 614 -26.07 15.49 0.46
C ASN A 614 -25.08 15.84 -0.65
N HIS A 615 -25.20 15.20 -1.80
CA HIS A 615 -24.39 15.55 -2.97
C HIS A 615 -24.73 16.97 -3.43
N ALA A 616 -23.70 17.75 -3.70
CA ALA A 616 -23.88 19.07 -4.28
C ALA A 616 -24.57 18.95 -5.64
N LYS A 617 -25.74 19.60 -5.81
CA LYS A 617 -26.35 19.69 -7.13
C LYS A 617 -25.41 20.42 -8.07
N PHE A 618 -25.14 19.81 -9.23
CA PHE A 618 -24.28 20.42 -10.23
C PHE A 618 -24.77 21.80 -10.65
N LYS A 619 -23.89 22.79 -10.67
CA LYS A 619 -24.16 24.17 -11.09
C LYS A 619 -23.15 24.60 -12.16
N TRP A 620 -23.63 24.88 -13.37
CA TRP A 620 -22.79 25.38 -14.48
C TRP A 620 -21.99 26.64 -14.10
N SER A 621 -22.52 27.52 -13.25
CA SER A 621 -21.82 28.73 -12.80
C SER A 621 -20.51 28.42 -12.06
N LYS A 622 -20.51 27.38 -11.21
CA LYS A 622 -19.31 26.95 -10.49
C LYS A 622 -18.33 26.20 -11.42
N ALA A 623 -18.84 25.32 -12.26
CA ALA A 623 -18.04 24.60 -13.24
C ALA A 623 -17.36 25.53 -14.23
N LEU A 624 -18.05 26.58 -14.72
CA LEU A 624 -17.46 27.61 -15.58
C LEU A 624 -16.37 28.42 -14.87
N LEU A 625 -16.54 28.71 -13.58
CA LEU A 625 -15.50 29.37 -12.78
C LEU A 625 -14.25 28.47 -12.65
N SER A 626 -14.44 27.20 -12.34
CA SER A 626 -13.34 26.22 -12.27
C SER A 626 -12.62 26.10 -13.62
N LEU A 627 -13.37 25.96 -14.71
CA LEU A 627 -12.82 25.93 -16.06
C LEU A 627 -12.06 27.21 -16.42
N ALA A 628 -12.58 28.37 -16.07
CA ALA A 628 -11.91 29.65 -16.33
C ALA A 628 -10.55 29.72 -15.58
N ILE A 629 -10.49 29.26 -14.35
CA ILE A 629 -9.26 29.20 -13.55
C ILE A 629 -8.24 28.22 -14.18
N VAL A 630 -8.68 27.06 -14.62
CA VAL A 630 -7.84 26.07 -15.31
C VAL A 630 -7.31 26.63 -16.64
N PHE A 631 -8.18 27.22 -17.46
CA PHE A 631 -7.78 27.84 -18.72
C PHE A 631 -6.83 29.02 -18.52
N ALA A 632 -7.04 29.84 -17.48
CA ALA A 632 -6.07 30.89 -17.11
C ALA A 632 -4.71 30.29 -16.79
N GLY A 633 -4.65 29.19 -16.03
CA GLY A 633 -3.41 28.45 -15.75
C GLY A 633 -2.71 27.95 -17.00
N ILE A 634 -3.46 27.37 -17.96
CA ILE A 634 -2.93 26.89 -19.24
C ILE A 634 -2.37 28.07 -20.06
N VAL A 635 -3.15 29.13 -20.26
CA VAL A 635 -2.76 30.27 -21.11
C VAL A 635 -1.56 30.99 -20.52
N ILE A 636 -1.57 31.33 -19.23
CA ILE A 636 -0.47 32.05 -18.57
C ILE A 636 0.80 31.19 -18.65
N SER A 637 0.71 29.91 -18.33
CA SER A 637 1.90 29.03 -18.36
C SER A 637 2.42 28.81 -19.78
N TRP A 638 1.53 28.70 -20.76
CA TRP A 638 1.92 28.62 -22.17
C TRP A 638 2.69 29.87 -22.63
N LEU A 639 2.14 31.06 -22.34
CA LEU A 639 2.78 32.34 -22.70
C LEU A 639 4.14 32.49 -22.00
N LEU A 640 4.22 32.18 -20.72
CA LEU A 640 5.46 32.21 -19.96
C LEU A 640 6.48 31.20 -20.49
N SER A 641 6.06 30.00 -20.84
CA SER A 641 6.94 28.96 -21.39
C SER A 641 7.44 29.34 -22.77
N ALA A 642 6.57 29.90 -23.62
CA ALA A 642 6.96 30.40 -24.95
C ALA A 642 7.93 31.57 -24.85
N ALA A 643 7.73 32.52 -23.94
CA ALA A 643 8.63 33.63 -23.70
C ALA A 643 9.98 33.17 -23.11
N LEU A 644 9.96 32.28 -22.13
CA LEU A 644 11.17 31.85 -21.41
C LEU A 644 12.02 30.86 -22.21
N TYR A 645 11.41 29.87 -22.83
CA TYR A 645 12.09 28.73 -23.47
C TYR A 645 12.11 28.85 -25.00
N GLY A 646 11.09 29.49 -25.61
CA GLY A 646 11.00 29.70 -27.04
C GLY A 646 11.74 30.96 -27.49
N ARG A 647 11.29 32.13 -27.03
CA ARG A 647 11.84 33.44 -27.43
C ARG A 647 13.07 33.84 -26.61
N ARG A 648 13.35 33.17 -25.47
CA ARG A 648 14.44 33.51 -24.54
C ARG A 648 14.43 35.00 -24.13
N ASP A 649 13.24 35.51 -23.75
CA ASP A 649 13.06 36.93 -23.38
C ASP A 649 14.05 37.31 -22.26
N PRO A 650 14.92 38.35 -22.52
CA PRO A 650 15.93 38.77 -21.56
C PRO A 650 15.36 39.25 -20.21
N ARG A 651 14.07 39.63 -20.17
CA ARG A 651 13.38 40.05 -18.93
C ARG A 651 13.10 38.88 -18.01
N LEU A 652 12.85 37.71 -18.52
CA LEU A 652 12.51 36.49 -17.78
C LEU A 652 13.74 35.60 -17.55
N VAL A 653 14.64 35.49 -18.53
CA VAL A 653 15.88 34.73 -18.40
C VAL A 653 16.76 35.34 -17.32
N GLY A 654 17.17 34.55 -16.33
CA GLY A 654 17.99 34.99 -15.22
C GLY A 654 17.23 35.80 -14.13
N LEU A 655 15.90 35.81 -14.13
CA LEU A 655 15.08 36.47 -13.10
C LEU A 655 15.46 36.02 -11.68
N THR A 656 15.68 34.70 -11.49
CA THR A 656 16.12 34.12 -10.20
C THR A 656 17.53 34.53 -9.79
N GLN A 657 18.33 35.05 -10.71
CA GLN A 657 19.67 35.61 -10.39
C GLN A 657 19.60 37.08 -10.01
N ARG A 658 18.71 37.83 -10.68
CA ARG A 658 18.58 39.30 -10.52
C ARG A 658 17.67 39.69 -9.35
N ASN A 659 16.61 38.96 -9.09
CA ASN A 659 15.64 39.29 -8.05
C ASN A 659 15.85 38.41 -6.81
N GLY A 660 16.08 39.04 -5.64
CA GLY A 660 16.33 38.32 -4.37
C GLY A 660 15.15 37.47 -3.90
N VAL A 661 13.91 37.94 -4.05
CA VAL A 661 12.69 37.19 -3.69
C VAL A 661 12.51 36.01 -4.60
N ALA A 662 12.67 36.17 -5.92
CA ALA A 662 12.59 35.07 -6.87
C ALA A 662 13.69 34.02 -6.62
N ARG A 663 14.90 34.45 -6.23
CA ARG A 663 16.00 33.57 -5.85
C ARG A 663 15.69 32.77 -4.60
N ALA A 664 15.18 33.43 -3.56
CA ALA A 664 14.82 32.77 -2.29
C ALA A 664 13.70 31.76 -2.53
N GLY A 665 12.63 32.13 -3.24
CA GLY A 665 11.54 31.24 -3.59
C GLY A 665 11.99 30.03 -4.42
N TYR A 666 12.83 30.27 -5.45
CA TYR A 666 13.39 29.18 -6.24
C TYR A 666 14.27 28.24 -5.43
N ARG A 667 15.15 28.77 -4.55
CA ARG A 667 15.99 27.95 -3.66
C ARG A 667 15.17 27.12 -2.71
N LEU A 668 14.11 27.68 -2.12
CA LEU A 668 13.20 26.97 -1.23
C LEU A 668 12.55 25.78 -1.92
N LEU A 669 12.02 26.00 -3.13
CA LEU A 669 11.37 24.97 -3.93
C LEU A 669 12.37 23.95 -4.52
N ALA A 670 13.52 24.40 -5.00
CA ALA A 670 14.57 23.53 -5.55
C ALA A 670 15.13 22.58 -4.48
N ASN A 671 15.24 23.04 -3.24
CA ASN A 671 15.64 22.23 -2.08
C ASN A 671 14.45 21.54 -1.39
N LYS A 672 13.30 21.38 -2.06
CA LYS A 672 12.13 20.66 -1.55
C LYS A 672 11.72 21.11 -0.12
N TYR A 673 11.68 22.42 0.11
CA TYR A 673 11.45 23.05 1.43
C TYR A 673 12.42 22.60 2.52
N TYR A 674 13.60 22.08 2.18
CA TYR A 674 14.60 21.50 3.09
C TYR A 674 14.08 20.33 3.94
N LEU A 675 12.98 19.68 3.53
CA LEU A 675 12.40 18.56 4.26
C LEU A 675 13.30 17.31 4.20
N ASP A 676 13.97 17.07 3.07
CA ASP A 676 14.94 15.97 2.98
C ASP A 676 16.12 16.20 3.95
N ASP A 677 16.63 17.43 4.05
CA ASP A 677 17.67 17.78 5.02
C ASP A 677 17.22 17.58 6.47
N LEU A 678 15.96 17.98 6.78
CA LEU A 678 15.38 17.76 8.12
C LEU A 678 15.28 16.27 8.46
N TYR A 679 14.85 15.44 7.50
CA TYR A 679 14.72 14.01 7.74
C TYR A 679 16.07 13.32 7.82
N GLU A 680 16.97 13.55 6.89
CA GLU A 680 18.27 12.86 6.84
C GLU A 680 19.19 13.29 7.98
N ARG A 681 19.31 14.62 8.20
CA ARG A 681 20.21 15.16 9.24
C ARG A 681 19.59 15.16 10.64
N GLY A 682 18.27 15.31 10.74
CA GLY A 682 17.55 15.31 12.01
C GLY A 682 17.12 13.89 12.40
N VAL A 683 16.09 13.35 11.75
CA VAL A 683 15.43 12.11 12.16
C VAL A 683 16.31 10.88 11.95
N VAL A 684 16.83 10.67 10.74
CA VAL A 684 17.63 9.48 10.42
C VAL A 684 18.90 9.46 11.28
N ARG A 685 19.61 10.59 11.41
CA ARG A 685 20.81 10.67 12.23
C ARG A 685 20.53 10.42 13.71
N ALA A 686 19.38 10.90 14.23
CA ALA A 686 18.98 10.64 15.61
C ALA A 686 18.65 9.15 15.83
N VAL A 687 18.00 8.50 14.86
CA VAL A 687 17.65 7.08 14.95
C VAL A 687 18.90 6.21 14.83
N VAL A 688 19.72 6.40 13.79
CA VAL A 688 20.92 5.58 13.51
C VAL A 688 22.03 5.83 14.53
N GLY A 689 22.12 7.04 15.07
CA GLY A 689 23.11 7.42 16.08
C GLY A 689 22.67 7.08 17.52
N PRO A 690 22.18 8.06 18.27
CA PRO A 690 21.95 7.88 19.71
C PRO A 690 20.88 6.85 20.06
N MET A 691 19.78 6.76 19.27
CA MET A 691 18.72 5.77 19.56
C MET A 691 19.21 4.33 19.31
N ALA A 692 19.86 4.09 18.18
CA ALA A 692 20.43 2.77 17.88
C ALA A 692 21.50 2.37 18.89
N GLN A 693 22.38 3.30 19.30
CA GLN A 693 23.36 3.06 20.35
C GLN A 693 22.71 2.77 21.71
N GLY A 694 21.68 3.51 22.07
CA GLY A 694 20.89 3.28 23.29
C GLY A 694 20.20 1.92 23.28
N ALA A 695 19.56 1.54 22.17
CA ALA A 695 18.93 0.24 22.02
C ALA A 695 19.97 -0.91 22.04
N TYR A 696 21.11 -0.73 21.38
CA TYR A 696 22.22 -1.69 21.43
C TYR A 696 22.76 -1.85 22.85
N TRP A 697 23.00 -0.73 23.56
CA TRP A 697 23.44 -0.76 24.96
C TRP A 697 22.41 -1.50 25.84
N PHE A 698 21.13 -1.17 25.70
CA PHE A 698 20.07 -1.84 26.46
C PHE A 698 20.05 -3.36 26.17
N ASN A 699 20.10 -3.74 24.91
CA ASN A 699 20.16 -5.15 24.52
C ASN A 699 21.36 -5.84 25.16
N GLN A 700 22.57 -5.32 24.97
CA GLN A 700 23.82 -5.98 25.39
C GLN A 700 24.02 -5.94 26.92
N LYS A 701 23.62 -4.85 27.58
CA LYS A 701 23.88 -4.68 29.03
C LYS A 701 22.73 -5.13 29.90
N VAL A 702 21.50 -4.92 29.45
CA VAL A 702 20.32 -5.26 30.25
C VAL A 702 19.80 -6.65 29.87
N LEU A 703 19.37 -6.88 28.63
CA LEU A 703 18.76 -8.14 28.25
C LEU A 703 19.77 -9.30 28.26
N ASP A 704 20.88 -9.15 27.58
CA ASP A 704 21.94 -10.16 27.59
C ASP A 704 22.58 -10.30 28.99
N GLY A 705 22.68 -9.20 29.74
CA GLY A 705 23.11 -9.22 31.14
C GLY A 705 22.23 -10.07 32.03
N ILE A 706 20.90 -9.98 31.88
CA ILE A 706 19.94 -10.83 32.61
C ILE A 706 20.09 -12.29 32.18
N LEU A 707 20.15 -12.58 30.87
CA LEU A 707 20.32 -13.92 30.34
C LEU A 707 21.62 -14.57 30.83
N HIS A 708 22.72 -13.84 30.81
CA HIS A 708 24.00 -14.31 31.36
C HIS A 708 23.97 -14.48 32.88
N GLY A 709 23.16 -13.64 33.58
CA GLY A 709 22.90 -13.78 35.01
C GLY A 709 22.19 -15.10 35.31
N ILE A 710 21.09 -15.37 34.61
CA ILE A 710 20.33 -16.63 34.74
C ILE A 710 21.22 -17.85 34.41
N ALA A 711 22.01 -17.78 33.33
CA ALA A 711 22.93 -18.85 32.96
C ALA A 711 24.01 -19.10 34.03
N ARG A 712 24.52 -18.05 34.69
CA ARG A 712 25.47 -18.18 35.81
C ARG A 712 24.82 -18.85 37.03
N VAL A 713 23.61 -18.40 37.40
CA VAL A 713 22.87 -19.00 38.49
C VAL A 713 22.57 -20.50 38.21
N ALA A 714 22.07 -20.80 37.01
CA ALA A 714 21.82 -22.19 36.60
C ALA A 714 23.09 -23.04 36.66
N ARG A 715 24.24 -22.52 36.22
CA ARG A 715 25.54 -23.21 36.33
C ARG A 715 25.96 -23.44 37.77
N VAL A 716 25.81 -22.46 38.65
CA VAL A 716 26.13 -22.59 40.07
C VAL A 716 25.22 -23.66 40.73
N VAL A 717 23.90 -23.61 40.46
CA VAL A 717 22.95 -24.61 40.96
C VAL A 717 23.34 -26.02 40.47
N ALA A 718 23.65 -26.14 39.15
CA ALA A 718 24.08 -27.44 38.61
C ALA A 718 25.37 -27.95 39.25
N LEU A 719 26.34 -27.08 39.53
CA LEU A 719 27.56 -27.44 40.23
C LEU A 719 27.33 -27.88 41.69
N VAL A 720 26.45 -27.21 42.42
CA VAL A 720 26.03 -27.59 43.78
C VAL A 720 25.31 -28.93 43.76
N VAL A 721 24.37 -29.13 42.86
CA VAL A 721 23.65 -30.41 42.72
C VAL A 721 24.64 -31.54 42.41
N TYR A 722 25.51 -31.34 41.40
CA TYR A 722 26.45 -32.37 41.02
C TYR A 722 27.50 -32.66 42.12
N ARG A 723 28.19 -31.61 42.64
CA ARG A 723 29.30 -31.83 43.60
C ARG A 723 28.83 -32.18 45.01
N ASP A 724 27.84 -31.45 45.47
CA ASP A 724 27.48 -31.54 46.90
C ASP A 724 26.32 -32.53 47.18
N ILE A 725 25.39 -32.69 46.22
CA ILE A 725 24.29 -33.67 46.36
C ILE A 725 24.67 -35.00 45.71
N ASP A 726 24.99 -34.99 44.41
CA ASP A 726 25.25 -36.22 43.66
C ASP A 726 26.54 -36.94 44.17
N GLN A 727 27.68 -36.28 44.09
CA GLN A 727 28.95 -36.88 44.45
C GLN A 727 29.14 -37.11 45.97
N ARG A 728 28.73 -36.17 46.82
CA ARG A 728 28.94 -36.34 48.28
C ARG A 728 27.86 -37.13 48.99
N VAL A 729 26.59 -36.88 48.64
CA VAL A 729 25.48 -37.51 49.32
C VAL A 729 25.11 -38.84 48.67
N VAL A 730 24.80 -38.83 47.36
CA VAL A 730 24.35 -40.03 46.66
C VAL A 730 25.47 -41.03 46.46
N ASP A 731 26.56 -40.61 45.79
CA ASP A 731 27.73 -41.49 45.56
C ASP A 731 28.41 -41.84 46.89
N GLY A 732 28.47 -40.91 47.84
CA GLY A 732 28.98 -41.15 49.17
C GLY A 732 28.20 -42.23 49.94
N ALA A 733 26.86 -42.21 49.87
CA ALA A 733 26.00 -43.21 50.47
C ALA A 733 26.13 -44.59 49.77
N VAL A 734 26.22 -44.58 48.44
CA VAL A 734 26.47 -45.81 47.66
C VAL A 734 27.80 -46.42 48.02
N ASN A 735 28.88 -45.62 48.05
CA ASN A 735 30.23 -46.08 48.40
C ASN A 735 30.28 -46.57 49.87
N ALA A 736 29.69 -45.83 50.81
CA ALA A 736 29.59 -46.25 52.20
C ALA A 736 28.85 -47.59 52.37
N SER A 737 27.76 -47.79 51.62
CA SER A 737 27.05 -49.05 51.57
C SER A 737 27.90 -50.21 51.05
N GLY A 738 28.68 -49.89 50.01
CA GLY A 738 29.70 -50.83 49.44
C GLY A 738 30.79 -51.18 50.45
N GLU A 739 31.35 -50.18 51.13
CA GLU A 739 32.34 -50.38 52.21
C GLU A 739 31.76 -51.16 53.38
N LEU A 740 30.52 -50.88 53.79
CA LEU A 740 29.85 -51.58 54.82
C LEU A 740 29.59 -53.05 54.46
N ALA A 741 29.17 -53.32 53.24
CA ALA A 741 29.03 -54.66 52.69
C ALA A 741 30.37 -55.42 52.64
N GLN A 742 31.40 -54.75 52.22
CA GLN A 742 32.76 -55.31 52.16
C GLN A 742 33.29 -55.60 53.60
N SER A 743 33.15 -54.66 54.49
CA SER A 743 33.51 -54.80 55.89
C SER A 743 32.73 -55.96 56.59
N ALA A 744 31.40 -56.00 56.33
CA ALA A 744 30.59 -57.13 56.82
C ALA A 744 31.07 -58.47 56.21
N GLY A 745 31.39 -58.49 54.90
CA GLY A 745 31.94 -59.64 54.22
C GLY A 745 33.25 -60.12 54.82
N THR A 746 34.17 -59.19 55.09
CA THR A 746 35.48 -59.50 55.71
C THR A 746 35.30 -59.99 57.19
N THR A 747 34.32 -59.44 57.89
CA THR A 747 34.04 -59.85 59.23
C THR A 747 33.42 -61.27 59.27
N VAL A 748 32.64 -61.63 58.26
CA VAL A 748 32.04 -62.95 58.14
C VAL A 748 32.98 -64.00 57.55
N GLN A 749 33.98 -63.55 56.75
CA GLN A 749 34.93 -64.40 56.07
C GLN A 749 35.67 -65.43 56.99
N PRO A 750 36.11 -65.07 58.20
CA PRO A 750 36.71 -66.03 59.12
C PRO A 750 35.79 -67.22 59.53
N ILE A 751 34.46 -66.99 59.45
CA ILE A 751 33.46 -68.02 59.72
C ILE A 751 33.48 -69.10 58.62
N GLN A 752 33.84 -68.68 57.38
CA GLN A 752 33.98 -69.60 56.26
C GLN A 752 35.45 -70.14 56.18
N SER A 753 35.86 -70.85 57.21
CA SER A 753 37.23 -71.39 57.31
C SER A 753 37.55 -72.53 56.34
N GLY A 754 36.60 -72.99 55.52
CA GLY A 754 36.76 -74.12 54.59
C GLY A 754 36.97 -75.48 55.29
N ARG A 755 37.04 -75.50 56.61
CA ARG A 755 37.21 -76.73 57.38
C ARG A 755 35.91 -77.23 57.90
N VAL A 756 35.46 -78.44 57.43
CA VAL A 756 34.19 -79.06 57.80
C VAL A 756 34.00 -79.16 59.31
N GLY A 757 35.07 -79.38 60.08
CA GLY A 757 35.04 -79.40 61.53
C GLY A 757 34.62 -78.10 62.21
N HIS A 758 34.98 -76.89 61.65
CA HIS A 758 34.59 -75.61 62.16
C HIS A 758 33.08 -75.34 61.91
N TYR A 759 32.58 -75.79 60.77
CA TYR A 759 31.10 -75.69 60.49
C TYR A 759 30.32 -76.59 61.36
N GLY A 760 30.82 -77.82 61.61
CA GLY A 760 30.20 -78.73 62.60
C GLY A 760 30.19 -78.13 64.00
N ALA A 761 31.30 -77.55 64.47
CA ALA A 761 31.40 -76.91 65.78
C ALA A 761 30.44 -75.71 65.92
N LEU A 762 30.36 -74.85 64.84
CA LEU A 762 29.39 -73.75 64.84
C LEU A 762 27.93 -74.19 64.82
N LEU A 763 27.64 -75.27 64.10
CA LEU A 763 26.30 -75.83 64.04
C LEU A 763 25.89 -76.44 65.44
N PHE A 764 26.85 -77.14 66.02
CA PHE A 764 26.62 -77.64 67.39
C PHE A 764 26.51 -76.57 68.47
N ALA A 765 27.32 -75.48 68.34
CA ALA A 765 27.20 -74.33 69.23
C ALA A 765 25.84 -73.61 69.09
N ALA A 766 25.45 -73.39 67.82
CA ALA A 766 24.14 -72.79 67.52
C ALA A 766 22.97 -73.64 68.01
N ALA A 767 23.00 -74.98 67.82
CA ALA A 767 22.02 -75.90 68.32
C ALA A 767 21.99 -75.90 69.86
N ALA A 768 23.13 -75.82 70.55
CA ALA A 768 23.22 -75.70 71.97
C ALA A 768 22.63 -74.40 72.51
N VAL A 769 22.91 -73.26 71.80
CA VAL A 769 22.27 -71.98 72.18
C VAL A 769 20.76 -71.99 71.95
N VAL A 770 20.28 -72.54 70.84
CA VAL A 770 18.83 -72.71 70.61
C VAL A 770 18.20 -73.65 71.66
N ALA A 771 18.82 -74.76 72.02
CA ALA A 771 18.34 -75.63 73.08
C ALA A 771 18.34 -74.91 74.42
N LEU A 772 19.39 -74.15 74.76
CA LEU A 772 19.43 -73.35 76.00
C LEU A 772 18.35 -72.28 76.02
N VAL A 773 18.11 -71.59 74.95
CA VAL A 773 16.99 -70.59 74.82
C VAL A 773 15.66 -71.30 74.97
N PHE A 774 15.48 -72.49 74.36
CA PHE A 774 14.26 -73.27 74.48
C PHE A 774 14.03 -73.76 75.95
N VAL A 775 15.09 -74.11 76.63
CA VAL A 775 15.03 -74.48 78.08
C VAL A 775 14.66 -73.27 78.93
N ILE A 776 15.28 -72.09 78.66
CA ILE A 776 14.99 -70.85 79.41
C ILE A 776 13.59 -70.33 79.11
N LEU A 777 13.06 -70.51 77.92
CA LEU A 777 11.69 -70.08 77.58
C LEU A 777 10.61 -71.05 78.10
N ASN A 778 10.94 -72.29 78.44
CA ASN A 778 9.99 -73.29 78.97
C ASN A 778 10.16 -73.56 80.46
N THR A 779 11.07 -72.88 81.17
CA THR A 779 11.12 -72.79 82.65
C THR A 779 10.58 -71.44 83.07
#